data_c2652be23b12e31deba3d8c71fff09f6
#
_entry.id   c2652be23b12e31deba3d8c71fff09f6
#
_cell.length_a   1.000
_cell.length_b   1.000
_cell.length_c   1.000
_cell.angle_alpha   90.00
_cell.angle_beta   90.00
_cell.angle_gamma   90.00
#
_symmetry.space_group_name_H-M   'P 1'
#
loop_
_entity.id
_entity.type
_entity.pdbx_description
1 polymer ?
#
loop_
_entity_poly.entity_id
_entity_poly.type
_entity_poly.pdbx_seq_one_letter_code
_entity_poly.pdbx_strand_id
1 'polypeptide(L)'
;MDPRPAEPGAPDPLPAGPALWTGRRAELAALRAAAVRPAQGRCQVLVIAGRPGSGRTSLAVRFVRSLAADYPDGVLFARLSAPDGGRVPPGQAARRLLEQLGAVPGAALLPLGAEGEDEPACVALREALAGKRVLLLLDDVRDSGQLSPLLGDEPGCLVVTTTAGPLTGIEDIDPVILGGLDQPAAAELLSGLVGGTRISCDPVGAAELAEACAARPAALRLMAGWLRDSPKAAVTDAARELAAPAPAPPGAAGASDAADAKRGGGKADGRRSKSGPTAETKAAPDEPVAGPVPVPDTDPLSGAFTLLYRSLPAAQARMLRMLTLAPAQLADLRTASALVGCPAPEAAAALQKLAERELLDQELPAHDGTLRYRVPGRLYARLVQLRESADRPAEVQLARARLLERLVRLVDSARMLLDPSAGPVTDPLPGPLRLRTAAQASGWLVGERDLLLGAVADAIGQADLDGSAGRLVTALLRALPLTGTAAPADLYRLHEMVLKVAERGGAPRRAAAALLNLGDLQSAVGHWEQAADRYRAALDHARDSADEPACARALEGVAECSRALGDPVRAADWYGRALALRQSLGDHAAEARLLARTAEAHTAQRRFEEADREYRAAQAVLRRLGDERGRAALAAALERLREQVEGERERLTSE
;
A
#
# COMPACT_ATOMS: atom_id res chain seq x y z
N MET A 1 -3.52 24.81 25.84
CA MET A 1 -2.34 24.27 25.14
C MET A 1 -2.43 24.87 23.74
N ASP A 2 -1.60 25.87 23.45
CA ASP A 2 -1.62 26.56 22.16
C ASP A 2 -1.32 25.59 21.02
N PRO A 3 -2.05 25.68 19.90
CA PRO A 3 -1.75 24.88 18.73
C PRO A 3 -0.37 25.30 18.18
N ARG A 4 0.56 24.35 18.10
CA ARG A 4 1.81 24.57 17.39
C ARG A 4 1.50 24.93 15.95
N PRO A 5 2.05 26.04 15.41
CA PRO A 5 1.94 26.33 14.00
C PRO A 5 2.62 25.18 13.21
N ALA A 6 2.00 24.79 12.10
CA ALA A 6 2.56 23.81 11.18
C ALA A 6 4.02 24.18 10.87
N GLU A 7 4.95 23.27 11.08
CA GLU A 7 6.36 23.49 10.77
C GLU A 7 6.48 23.78 9.25
N PRO A 8 7.17 24.84 8.86
CA PRO A 8 7.41 25.12 7.44
C PRO A 8 8.39 24.08 6.89
N GLY A 9 7.86 23.03 6.24
CA GLY A 9 8.69 21.98 5.63
C GLY A 9 8.03 20.62 5.48
N ALA A 10 6.78 20.40 5.88
CA ALA A 10 6.10 19.16 5.56
C ALA A 10 5.94 19.04 4.03
N PRO A 11 6.32 17.89 3.40
CA PRO A 11 6.18 17.72 1.96
C PRO A 11 4.70 17.82 1.58
N ASP A 12 4.42 18.55 0.47
CA ASP A 12 3.08 18.64 -0.12
C ASP A 12 2.57 17.21 -0.41
N PRO A 13 1.50 16.72 0.21
CA PRO A 13 1.01 15.35 0.00
C PRO A 13 0.38 15.16 -1.39
N LEU A 14 0.08 16.26 -2.09
CA LEU A 14 -0.61 16.23 -3.36
C LEU A 14 0.32 15.83 -4.51
N PRO A 15 -0.18 15.05 -5.49
CA PRO A 15 0.58 14.76 -6.71
C PRO A 15 1.02 16.02 -7.44
N ALA A 16 2.13 15.93 -8.17
CA ALA A 16 2.53 17.00 -9.09
C ALA A 16 1.41 17.25 -10.11
N GLY A 17 1.00 18.49 -10.25
CA GLY A 17 0.08 18.88 -11.31
C GLY A 17 0.81 18.96 -12.68
N PRO A 18 0.06 18.95 -13.80
CA PRO A 18 0.66 19.12 -15.13
C PRO A 18 1.34 20.46 -15.25
N ALA A 19 2.53 20.51 -15.86
CA ALA A 19 3.28 21.74 -16.08
C ALA A 19 2.51 22.76 -16.92
N LEU A 20 1.72 22.29 -17.89
CA LEU A 20 0.85 23.11 -18.72
C LEU A 20 -0.61 22.85 -18.40
N TRP A 21 -1.34 23.92 -18.10
CA TRP A 21 -2.76 23.89 -17.77
C TRP A 21 -3.55 24.81 -18.71
N THR A 22 -4.63 24.28 -19.31
CA THR A 22 -5.53 25.04 -20.19
C THR A 22 -7.00 24.70 -19.90
N GLY A 23 -7.89 25.67 -20.11
CA GLY A 23 -9.33 25.49 -19.98
C GLY A 23 -9.85 25.21 -18.57
N ARG A 24 -10.97 24.53 -18.49
CA ARG A 24 -11.63 24.06 -17.26
C ARG A 24 -12.09 25.18 -16.30
N ARG A 25 -12.37 26.37 -16.84
CA ARG A 25 -12.79 27.53 -16.03
C ARG A 25 -14.20 27.32 -15.47
N ALA A 26 -15.11 26.75 -16.28
CA ALA A 26 -16.47 26.49 -15.88
C ALA A 26 -16.56 25.44 -14.78
N GLU A 27 -15.80 24.35 -14.92
CA GLU A 27 -15.77 23.26 -13.93
C GLU A 27 -15.14 23.72 -12.60
N LEU A 28 -14.06 24.54 -12.66
CA LEU A 28 -13.49 25.16 -11.45
C LEU A 28 -14.46 26.13 -10.78
N ALA A 29 -15.23 26.89 -11.55
CA ALA A 29 -16.26 27.78 -11.00
C ALA A 29 -17.40 26.99 -10.34
N ALA A 30 -17.84 25.90 -10.97
CA ALA A 30 -18.86 25.00 -10.41
C ALA A 30 -18.39 24.37 -9.09
N LEU A 31 -17.15 23.86 -9.03
CA LEU A 31 -16.56 23.29 -7.80
C LEU A 31 -16.47 24.35 -6.69
N ARG A 32 -16.06 25.59 -7.00
CA ARG A 32 -16.02 26.69 -6.02
C ARG A 32 -17.40 27.03 -5.51
N ALA A 33 -18.40 27.14 -6.39
CA ALA A 33 -19.77 27.42 -6.01
C ALA A 33 -20.36 26.30 -5.15
N ALA A 34 -20.01 25.04 -5.43
CA ALA A 34 -20.40 23.91 -4.61
C ALA A 34 -19.73 23.93 -3.23
N ALA A 35 -18.44 24.26 -3.16
CA ALA A 35 -17.68 24.27 -1.89
C ALA A 35 -18.18 25.35 -0.88
N VAL A 36 -18.84 26.41 -1.36
CA VAL A 36 -19.40 27.49 -0.51
C VAL A 36 -20.80 27.11 0.05
N ARG A 37 -21.44 26.06 -0.45
CA ARG A 37 -22.75 25.63 0.07
C ARG A 37 -22.60 25.19 1.54
N PRO A 38 -23.51 25.61 2.45
CA PRO A 38 -23.43 25.18 3.83
C PRO A 38 -23.61 23.67 3.94
N ALA A 39 -22.68 23.02 4.61
CA ALA A 39 -22.77 21.61 4.94
C ALA A 39 -23.96 21.39 5.89
N GLN A 40 -24.87 20.45 5.57
CA GLN A 40 -26.06 20.16 6.40
C GLN A 40 -25.71 19.24 7.58
N GLY A 41 -24.70 19.63 8.41
CA GLY A 41 -24.31 18.85 9.59
C GLY A 41 -23.45 17.60 9.30
N ARG A 42 -22.99 17.42 8.06
CA ARG A 42 -22.10 16.33 7.63
C ARG A 42 -20.89 16.88 6.87
N CYS A 43 -19.87 16.08 6.71
CA CYS A 43 -18.75 16.39 5.83
C CYS A 43 -19.25 16.62 4.39
N GLN A 44 -18.85 17.73 3.79
CA GLN A 44 -19.23 18.04 2.41
C GLN A 44 -18.38 17.22 1.43
N VAL A 45 -19.04 16.56 0.44
CA VAL A 45 -18.37 15.74 -0.56
C VAL A 45 -18.58 16.34 -1.95
N LEU A 46 -17.49 16.66 -2.64
CA LEU A 46 -17.51 17.09 -4.05
C LEU A 46 -16.97 15.97 -4.93
N VAL A 47 -17.71 15.64 -5.98
CA VAL A 47 -17.37 14.55 -6.90
C VAL A 47 -16.96 15.11 -8.27
N ILE A 48 -15.79 14.72 -8.75
CA ILE A 48 -15.31 14.99 -10.10
C ILE A 48 -15.33 13.66 -10.86
N ALA A 49 -16.31 13.51 -11.76
CA ALA A 49 -16.48 12.33 -12.56
C ALA A 49 -16.01 12.54 -14.01
N GLY A 50 -15.63 11.46 -14.69
CA GLY A 50 -15.27 11.53 -16.11
C GLY A 50 -14.49 10.33 -16.59
N ARG A 51 -14.38 10.17 -17.91
CA ARG A 51 -13.64 9.06 -18.53
C ARG A 51 -12.14 9.13 -18.22
N PRO A 52 -11.41 8.00 -18.25
CA PRO A 52 -9.95 8.00 -18.11
C PRO A 52 -9.30 8.97 -19.11
N GLY A 53 -8.35 9.76 -18.62
CA GLY A 53 -7.66 10.76 -19.44
C GLY A 53 -8.37 12.10 -19.63
N SER A 54 -9.54 12.35 -19.02
CA SER A 54 -10.25 13.64 -19.04
C SER A 54 -9.61 14.71 -18.14
N GLY A 55 -8.66 14.35 -17.26
CA GLY A 55 -7.96 15.26 -16.37
C GLY A 55 -8.57 15.44 -14.99
N ARG A 56 -9.33 14.45 -14.49
CA ARG A 56 -9.98 14.45 -13.16
C ARG A 56 -9.03 14.80 -12.03
N THR A 57 -7.98 13.99 -11.86
CA THR A 57 -6.97 14.16 -10.80
C THR A 57 -6.28 15.53 -10.91
N SER A 58 -5.94 15.96 -12.12
CA SER A 58 -5.31 17.27 -12.34
C SER A 58 -6.22 18.43 -11.95
N LEU A 59 -7.54 18.35 -12.26
CA LEU A 59 -8.51 19.34 -11.85
C LEU A 59 -8.68 19.36 -10.33
N ALA A 60 -8.81 18.17 -9.72
CA ALA A 60 -8.94 18.02 -8.28
C ALA A 60 -7.75 18.60 -7.53
N VAL A 61 -6.52 18.27 -7.92
CA VAL A 61 -5.28 18.81 -7.33
C VAL A 61 -5.24 20.34 -7.43
N ARG A 62 -5.56 20.89 -8.62
CA ARG A 62 -5.58 22.34 -8.82
C ARG A 62 -6.63 23.03 -7.96
N PHE A 63 -7.82 22.44 -7.87
CA PHE A 63 -8.91 22.95 -7.05
C PHE A 63 -8.53 22.91 -5.57
N VAL A 64 -8.05 21.78 -5.07
CA VAL A 64 -7.62 21.59 -3.67
C VAL A 64 -6.50 22.58 -3.31
N ARG A 65 -5.48 22.76 -4.15
CA ARG A 65 -4.44 23.76 -3.94
C ARG A 65 -4.99 25.19 -3.86
N SER A 66 -6.05 25.50 -4.60
CA SER A 66 -6.65 26.84 -4.57
C SER A 66 -7.42 27.14 -3.29
N LEU A 67 -7.79 26.09 -2.52
CA LEU A 67 -8.52 26.21 -1.26
C LEU A 67 -7.66 25.88 -0.03
N ALA A 68 -6.42 25.42 -0.19
CA ALA A 68 -5.57 24.95 0.88
C ALA A 68 -5.41 25.97 2.03
N ALA A 69 -5.37 27.27 1.71
CA ALA A 69 -5.27 28.33 2.72
C ALA A 69 -6.51 28.47 3.63
N ASP A 70 -7.66 27.97 3.17
CA ASP A 70 -8.93 28.04 3.94
C ASP A 70 -9.05 26.87 4.95
N TYR A 71 -8.13 25.89 4.89
CA TYR A 71 -8.11 24.68 5.73
C TYR A 71 -6.83 24.61 6.57
N PRO A 72 -6.81 25.27 7.74
CA PRO A 72 -5.60 25.45 8.55
C PRO A 72 -5.05 24.15 9.12
N ASP A 73 -5.88 23.11 9.28
CA ASP A 73 -5.44 21.81 9.81
C ASP A 73 -4.84 20.90 8.74
N GLY A 74 -4.75 21.39 7.49
CA GLY A 74 -3.97 20.78 6.43
C GLY A 74 -4.77 20.16 5.30
N VAL A 75 -4.00 19.65 4.34
CA VAL A 75 -4.50 18.93 3.16
C VAL A 75 -4.04 17.48 3.25
N LEU A 76 -4.95 16.55 3.04
CA LEU A 76 -4.68 15.11 3.05
C LEU A 76 -4.96 14.51 1.67
N PHE A 77 -4.17 13.52 1.28
CA PHE A 77 -4.29 12.83 0.00
C PHE A 77 -4.24 11.32 0.15
N ALA A 78 -5.21 10.63 -0.44
CA ALA A 78 -5.14 9.18 -0.62
C ALA A 78 -5.63 8.79 -2.01
N ARG A 79 -4.94 7.83 -2.65
CA ARG A 79 -5.42 7.17 -3.86
C ARG A 79 -6.12 5.88 -3.48
N LEU A 80 -7.35 5.68 -3.96
CA LEU A 80 -8.19 4.54 -3.62
C LEU A 80 -8.16 3.42 -4.66
N SER A 81 -7.37 3.58 -5.72
CA SER A 81 -7.05 2.51 -6.67
C SER A 81 -5.60 2.07 -6.55
N ALA A 82 -5.41 0.76 -6.54
CA ALA A 82 -4.08 0.16 -6.62
C ALA A 82 -3.51 0.28 -8.04
N PRO A 83 -2.20 0.12 -8.24
CA PRO A 83 -1.55 0.22 -9.54
C PRO A 83 -2.11 -0.70 -10.62
N ASP A 84 -2.47 -1.93 -10.26
CA ASP A 84 -3.10 -2.93 -11.14
C ASP A 84 -4.57 -2.62 -11.45
N GLY A 85 -5.08 -1.54 -10.90
CA GLY A 85 -6.49 -1.17 -10.95
C GLY A 85 -7.32 -1.86 -9.87
N GLY A 86 -6.74 -2.59 -8.92
CA GLY A 86 -7.43 -3.14 -7.77
C GLY A 86 -7.98 -2.07 -6.82
N ARG A 87 -8.81 -2.50 -5.89
CA ARG A 87 -9.35 -1.65 -4.80
C ARG A 87 -8.29 -1.47 -3.71
N VAL A 88 -8.11 -0.26 -3.21
CA VAL A 88 -7.42 -0.02 -1.94
C VAL A 88 -8.46 -0.13 -0.82
N PRO A 89 -8.26 -1.01 0.17
CA PRO A 89 -9.17 -1.11 1.31
C PRO A 89 -9.28 0.21 2.09
N PRO A 90 -10.48 0.59 2.57
CA PRO A 90 -10.68 1.84 3.31
C PRO A 90 -9.75 2.02 4.50
N GLY A 91 -9.53 0.99 5.29
CA GLY A 91 -8.63 1.06 6.44
C GLY A 91 -7.16 1.26 6.06
N GLN A 92 -6.71 0.79 4.90
CA GLN A 92 -5.38 1.12 4.41
C GLN A 92 -5.28 2.60 4.04
N ALA A 93 -6.32 3.17 3.42
CA ALA A 93 -6.38 4.58 3.12
C ALA A 93 -6.45 5.42 4.41
N ALA A 94 -7.27 5.00 5.38
CA ALA A 94 -7.39 5.66 6.68
C ALA A 94 -6.06 5.73 7.42
N ARG A 95 -5.30 4.64 7.47
CA ARG A 95 -3.95 4.62 8.08
C ARG A 95 -3.01 5.63 7.44
N ARG A 96 -2.99 5.72 6.10
CA ARG A 96 -2.17 6.73 5.38
C ARG A 96 -2.60 8.16 5.69
N LEU A 97 -3.90 8.42 5.81
CA LEU A 97 -4.42 9.74 6.15
C LEU A 97 -4.08 10.11 7.60
N LEU A 98 -4.16 9.16 8.53
CA LEU A 98 -3.74 9.33 9.93
C LEU A 98 -2.25 9.65 10.06
N GLU A 99 -1.39 8.98 9.28
CA GLU A 99 0.05 9.28 9.22
C GLU A 99 0.31 10.73 8.76
N GLN A 100 -0.42 11.20 7.73
CA GLN A 100 -0.31 12.58 7.24
C GLN A 100 -0.79 13.60 8.27
N LEU A 101 -1.78 13.26 9.09
CA LEU A 101 -2.24 14.11 10.21
C LEU A 101 -1.24 14.17 11.37
N GLY A 102 -0.18 13.36 11.35
CA GLY A 102 0.70 13.21 12.51
C GLY A 102 0.01 12.59 13.74
N ALA A 103 -1.18 12.06 13.55
CA ALA A 103 -1.88 11.30 14.57
C ALA A 103 -1.20 9.93 14.67
N VAL A 104 -0.53 9.65 15.79
CA VAL A 104 0.02 8.34 16.10
C VAL A 104 -0.96 7.59 16.99
N PRO A 105 -1.94 6.90 16.45
CA PRO A 105 -2.84 6.08 17.24
C PRO A 105 -2.21 4.71 17.41
N GLY A 106 -2.02 4.26 18.64
CA GLY A 106 -1.44 2.96 18.94
C GLY A 106 -2.20 1.80 18.29
N ALA A 107 -3.35 1.42 18.81
CA ALA A 107 -4.08 0.21 18.43
C ALA A 107 -4.71 0.24 17.01
N ALA A 108 -5.16 1.41 16.55
CA ALA A 108 -5.87 1.54 15.27
C ALA A 108 -5.00 1.34 14.02
N LEU A 109 -3.66 1.29 14.18
CA LEU A 109 -2.74 1.18 13.04
C LEU A 109 -2.44 -0.26 12.62
N LEU A 110 -2.75 -1.26 13.43
CA LEU A 110 -2.54 -2.64 13.01
C LEU A 110 -3.64 -3.09 12.04
N PRO A 111 -3.29 -3.74 10.91
CA PRO A 111 -4.28 -4.30 10.00
C PRO A 111 -4.90 -5.55 10.63
N LEU A 112 -6.13 -5.45 11.11
CA LEU A 112 -6.84 -6.54 11.78
C LEU A 112 -7.71 -7.40 10.84
N GLY A 113 -7.58 -7.24 9.54
CA GLY A 113 -8.31 -8.04 8.55
C GLY A 113 -9.81 -7.76 8.47
N ALA A 114 -10.33 -6.80 9.20
CA ALA A 114 -11.72 -6.38 9.08
C ALA A 114 -11.89 -5.53 7.82
N GLU A 115 -12.63 -6.03 6.85
CA GLU A 115 -13.09 -5.27 5.70
C GLU A 115 -14.47 -4.71 6.02
N GLY A 116 -14.62 -3.37 6.15
CA GLY A 116 -15.93 -2.76 6.37
C GLY A 116 -15.89 -1.40 7.05
N GLU A 117 -17.07 -0.88 7.35
CA GLU A 117 -17.25 0.44 7.97
C GLU A 117 -16.68 0.52 9.40
N ASP A 118 -16.70 -0.60 10.12
CA ASP A 118 -16.25 -0.70 11.51
C ASP A 118 -14.75 -0.97 11.66
N GLU A 119 -13.96 -0.82 10.59
CA GLU A 119 -12.52 -1.00 10.69
C GLU A 119 -11.92 0.05 11.66
N PRO A 120 -11.11 -0.36 12.66
CA PRO A 120 -10.57 0.53 13.69
C PRO A 120 -9.82 1.75 13.15
N ALA A 121 -9.14 1.60 12.01
CA ALA A 121 -8.42 2.70 11.37
C ALA A 121 -9.38 3.77 10.81
N CYS A 122 -10.53 3.36 10.27
CA CYS A 122 -11.56 4.29 9.78
C CYS A 122 -12.21 5.04 10.94
N VAL A 123 -12.48 4.35 12.06
CA VAL A 123 -13.01 4.99 13.28
C VAL A 123 -12.00 6.02 13.80
N ALA A 124 -10.73 5.63 13.95
CA ALA A 124 -9.68 6.53 14.43
C ALA A 124 -9.47 7.74 13.50
N LEU A 125 -9.62 7.57 12.17
CA LEU A 125 -9.56 8.68 11.23
C LEU A 125 -10.70 9.67 11.47
N ARG A 126 -11.94 9.20 11.62
CA ARG A 126 -13.09 10.06 11.90
C ARG A 126 -12.93 10.81 13.23
N GLU A 127 -12.45 10.13 14.28
CA GLU A 127 -12.12 10.75 15.56
C GLU A 127 -11.01 11.80 15.44
N ALA A 128 -9.96 11.50 14.65
CA ALA A 128 -8.85 12.44 14.45
C ALA A 128 -9.24 13.66 13.61
N LEU A 129 -10.28 13.56 12.78
CA LEU A 129 -10.83 14.66 12.00
C LEU A 129 -11.84 15.51 12.80
N ALA A 130 -12.35 15.00 13.93
CA ALA A 130 -13.33 15.69 14.75
C ALA A 130 -12.85 17.08 15.19
N GLY A 131 -13.65 18.09 14.94
CA GLY A 131 -13.38 19.50 15.27
C GLY A 131 -12.30 20.16 14.42
N LYS A 132 -11.79 19.51 13.37
CA LYS A 132 -10.77 20.05 12.47
C LYS A 132 -11.36 20.58 11.16
N ARG A 133 -10.61 21.47 10.54
CA ARG A 133 -10.88 21.99 9.20
C ARG A 133 -9.83 21.45 8.24
N VAL A 134 -10.10 20.28 7.68
CA VAL A 134 -9.19 19.53 6.80
C VAL A 134 -9.78 19.41 5.41
N LEU A 135 -8.93 19.51 4.40
CA LEU A 135 -9.27 19.28 3.00
C LEU A 135 -8.74 17.91 2.57
N LEU A 136 -9.63 16.96 2.27
CA LEU A 136 -9.28 15.62 1.84
C LEU A 136 -9.41 15.48 0.32
N LEU A 137 -8.39 14.98 -0.36
CA LEU A 137 -8.46 14.55 -1.75
C LEU A 137 -8.37 13.03 -1.83
N LEU A 138 -9.48 12.39 -2.21
CA LEU A 138 -9.59 10.95 -2.41
C LEU A 138 -9.63 10.65 -3.91
N ASP A 139 -8.50 10.21 -4.45
CA ASP A 139 -8.33 10.07 -5.91
C ASP A 139 -8.68 8.65 -6.38
N ASP A 140 -9.40 8.58 -7.50
CA ASP A 140 -9.77 7.37 -8.24
C ASP A 140 -10.61 6.38 -7.40
N VAL A 141 -11.67 6.90 -6.77
CA VAL A 141 -12.68 6.14 -6.04
C VAL A 141 -13.50 5.30 -7.03
N ARG A 142 -13.70 4.02 -6.71
CA ARG A 142 -14.44 3.09 -7.56
C ARG A 142 -15.92 2.96 -7.20
N ASP A 143 -16.20 2.94 -5.91
CA ASP A 143 -17.54 2.77 -5.37
C ASP A 143 -17.71 3.46 -4.01
N SER A 144 -18.96 3.58 -3.58
CA SER A 144 -19.32 4.19 -2.30
C SER A 144 -18.79 3.40 -1.09
N GLY A 145 -18.64 2.08 -1.18
CA GLY A 145 -18.11 1.26 -0.10
C GLY A 145 -16.65 1.55 0.23
N GLN A 146 -15.87 2.15 -0.69
CA GLN A 146 -14.54 2.67 -0.38
C GLN A 146 -14.59 4.04 0.30
N LEU A 147 -15.60 4.85 0.00
CA LEU A 147 -15.68 6.24 0.43
C LEU A 147 -16.38 6.37 1.79
N SER A 148 -17.53 5.69 1.96
CA SER A 148 -18.36 5.83 3.17
C SER A 148 -17.61 5.61 4.48
N PRO A 149 -16.75 4.59 4.65
CA PRO A 149 -16.03 4.38 5.89
C PRO A 149 -15.04 5.50 6.26
N LEU A 150 -14.59 6.28 5.26
CA LEU A 150 -13.63 7.38 5.43
C LEU A 150 -14.33 8.71 5.72
N LEU A 151 -15.64 8.81 5.49
CA LEU A 151 -16.39 10.02 5.72
C LEU A 151 -16.76 10.15 7.21
N GLY A 152 -16.56 11.35 7.76
CA GLY A 152 -17.01 11.73 9.09
C GLY A 152 -18.19 12.71 9.04
N ASP A 153 -18.81 12.96 10.18
CA ASP A 153 -19.91 13.92 10.33
C ASP A 153 -19.43 15.36 10.61
N GLU A 154 -18.16 15.67 10.31
CA GLU A 154 -17.53 16.95 10.61
C GLU A 154 -17.83 18.01 9.53
N PRO A 155 -18.63 19.04 9.81
CA PRO A 155 -18.98 20.06 8.80
C PRO A 155 -17.80 20.97 8.43
N GLY A 156 -16.70 20.96 9.21
CA GLY A 156 -15.48 21.70 8.94
C GLY A 156 -14.60 21.07 7.85
N CYS A 157 -14.82 19.81 7.51
CA CYS A 157 -14.04 19.07 6.50
C CYS A 157 -14.69 19.15 5.11
N LEU A 158 -13.85 19.26 4.07
CA LEU A 158 -14.26 19.15 2.69
C LEU A 158 -13.56 17.95 2.07
N VAL A 159 -14.33 17.04 1.48
CA VAL A 159 -13.82 15.91 0.71
C VAL A 159 -14.01 16.17 -0.78
N VAL A 160 -12.91 16.13 -1.52
CA VAL A 160 -12.92 16.15 -2.97
C VAL A 160 -12.57 14.75 -3.45
N THR A 161 -13.43 14.16 -4.27
CA THR A 161 -13.20 12.81 -4.79
C THR A 161 -13.22 12.79 -6.30
N THR A 162 -12.40 11.92 -6.90
CA THR A 162 -12.42 11.66 -8.34
C THR A 162 -12.90 10.24 -8.63
N THR A 163 -13.69 10.06 -9.68
CA THR A 163 -14.22 8.75 -10.06
C THR A 163 -14.35 8.59 -11.57
N ALA A 164 -14.23 7.35 -12.07
CA ALA A 164 -14.50 7.01 -13.47
C ALA A 164 -15.95 6.65 -13.73
N GLY A 165 -16.68 6.21 -12.70
CA GLY A 165 -18.07 5.77 -12.77
C GLY A 165 -18.98 6.54 -11.81
N PRO A 166 -20.28 6.22 -11.80
CA PRO A 166 -21.22 6.80 -10.84
C PRO A 166 -20.91 6.29 -9.41
N LEU A 167 -20.98 7.17 -8.43
CA LEU A 167 -20.95 6.82 -7.01
C LEU A 167 -22.41 6.76 -6.53
N THR A 168 -22.96 5.55 -6.49
CA THR A 168 -24.31 5.30 -5.98
C THR A 168 -24.29 5.10 -4.47
N GLY A 169 -25.33 5.57 -3.75
CA GLY A 169 -25.48 5.36 -2.31
C GLY A 169 -24.86 6.43 -1.41
N ILE A 170 -24.43 7.56 -1.96
CA ILE A 170 -24.07 8.76 -1.22
C ILE A 170 -25.12 9.82 -1.58
N GLU A 171 -25.80 10.32 -0.55
CA GLU A 171 -26.87 11.33 -0.71
C GLU A 171 -26.26 12.72 -0.98
N ASP A 172 -27.02 13.59 -1.66
CA ASP A 172 -26.68 15.01 -1.92
C ASP A 172 -25.41 15.29 -2.70
N ILE A 173 -25.00 14.38 -3.60
CA ILE A 173 -23.86 14.60 -4.49
C ILE A 173 -24.30 15.12 -5.85
N ASP A 174 -23.81 16.31 -6.20
CA ASP A 174 -23.93 16.90 -7.54
C ASP A 174 -22.58 16.80 -8.26
N PRO A 175 -22.35 15.76 -9.11
CA PRO A 175 -21.04 15.52 -9.67
C PRO A 175 -20.70 16.50 -10.79
N VAL A 176 -19.49 17.08 -10.76
CA VAL A 176 -18.92 17.79 -11.89
C VAL A 176 -18.38 16.79 -12.91
N ILE A 177 -19.08 16.65 -14.04
CA ILE A 177 -18.76 15.66 -15.08
C ILE A 177 -17.78 16.28 -16.09
N LEU A 178 -16.59 15.67 -16.25
CA LEU A 178 -15.58 16.12 -17.20
C LEU A 178 -15.76 15.48 -18.58
N GLY A 179 -16.04 16.29 -19.55
CA GLY A 179 -15.91 15.97 -20.98
C GLY A 179 -14.49 16.20 -21.51
N GLY A 180 -14.35 16.34 -22.83
CA GLY A 180 -13.16 16.89 -23.48
C GLY A 180 -12.92 18.36 -23.10
N LEU A 181 -11.78 18.94 -23.48
CA LEU A 181 -11.53 20.38 -23.42
C LEU A 181 -12.40 21.09 -24.47
N ASP A 182 -12.69 22.37 -24.26
CA ASP A 182 -13.20 23.20 -25.33
C ASP A 182 -12.16 23.35 -26.43
N GLN A 183 -12.59 23.71 -27.65
CA GLN A 183 -11.70 23.77 -28.79
C GLN A 183 -10.54 24.78 -28.62
N PRO A 184 -10.77 25.99 -28.06
CA PRO A 184 -9.66 26.93 -27.77
C PRO A 184 -8.65 26.38 -26.80
N ALA A 185 -9.09 25.72 -25.71
CA ALA A 185 -8.19 25.11 -24.72
C ALA A 185 -7.42 23.90 -25.27
N ALA A 186 -8.04 23.11 -26.15
CA ALA A 186 -7.37 22.02 -26.83
C ALA A 186 -6.25 22.53 -27.77
N ALA A 187 -6.53 23.56 -28.54
CA ALA A 187 -5.55 24.23 -29.41
C ALA A 187 -4.43 24.88 -28.59
N GLU A 188 -4.75 25.55 -27.48
CA GLU A 188 -3.78 26.11 -26.54
C GLU A 188 -2.87 25.04 -25.95
N LEU A 189 -3.43 23.90 -25.55
CA LEU A 189 -2.66 22.75 -25.03
C LEU A 189 -1.69 22.23 -26.09
N LEU A 190 -2.15 21.99 -27.31
CA LEU A 190 -1.31 21.53 -28.42
C LEU A 190 -0.21 22.57 -28.74
N SER A 191 -0.55 23.87 -28.82
CA SER A 191 0.42 24.94 -29.02
C SER A 191 1.51 24.99 -27.98
N GLY A 192 1.15 24.84 -26.72
CA GLY A 192 2.11 24.81 -25.61
C GLY A 192 3.03 23.59 -25.60
N LEU A 193 2.53 22.45 -26.13
CA LEU A 193 3.28 21.18 -26.13
C LEU A 193 4.15 20.99 -27.41
N VAL A 194 3.66 21.41 -28.56
CA VAL A 194 4.30 21.17 -29.86
C VAL A 194 5.05 22.40 -30.40
N GLY A 195 4.66 23.56 -29.91
CA GLY A 195 5.14 24.89 -30.40
C GLY A 195 4.04 25.64 -31.13
N GLY A 196 3.89 26.93 -30.78
CA GLY A 196 2.80 27.77 -31.25
C GLY A 196 2.75 27.92 -32.78
N THR A 197 3.90 28.10 -33.44
CA THR A 197 4.00 28.28 -34.89
C THR A 197 3.42 27.08 -35.66
N ARG A 198 3.71 25.85 -35.23
CA ARG A 198 3.25 24.64 -35.94
C ARG A 198 1.73 24.50 -35.89
N ILE A 199 1.12 24.86 -34.79
CA ILE A 199 -0.34 24.78 -34.59
C ILE A 199 -1.04 25.95 -35.25
N SER A 200 -0.48 27.17 -35.18
CA SER A 200 -1.06 28.35 -35.81
C SER A 200 -0.98 28.37 -37.35
N CYS A 201 -0.01 27.63 -37.92
CA CYS A 201 0.09 27.44 -39.36
C CYS A 201 -0.92 26.42 -39.93
N ASP A 202 -1.45 25.52 -39.08
CA ASP A 202 -2.44 24.50 -39.47
C ASP A 202 -3.58 24.45 -38.44
N PRO A 203 -4.41 25.48 -38.33
CA PRO A 203 -5.49 25.54 -37.34
C PRO A 203 -6.60 24.53 -37.62
N VAL A 204 -6.80 24.18 -38.90
CA VAL A 204 -7.79 23.17 -39.30
C VAL A 204 -7.34 21.76 -38.84
N GLY A 205 -6.10 21.42 -39.16
CA GLY A 205 -5.53 20.16 -38.71
C GLY A 205 -5.47 20.05 -37.19
N ALA A 206 -5.25 21.17 -36.47
CA ALA A 206 -5.30 21.16 -35.00
C ALA A 206 -6.71 20.93 -34.47
N ALA A 207 -7.73 21.46 -35.12
CA ALA A 207 -9.13 21.21 -34.76
C ALA A 207 -9.53 19.74 -35.06
N GLU A 208 -9.17 19.20 -36.21
CA GLU A 208 -9.39 17.81 -36.60
C GLU A 208 -8.68 16.84 -35.63
N LEU A 209 -7.44 17.15 -35.23
CA LEU A 209 -6.73 16.34 -34.26
C LEU A 209 -7.38 16.40 -32.87
N ALA A 210 -7.86 17.57 -32.45
CA ALA A 210 -8.59 17.71 -31.21
C ALA A 210 -9.88 16.89 -31.21
N GLU A 211 -10.62 16.90 -32.30
CA GLU A 211 -11.84 16.10 -32.48
C GLU A 211 -11.51 14.60 -32.47
N ALA A 212 -10.50 14.16 -33.23
CA ALA A 212 -10.04 12.76 -33.25
C ALA A 212 -9.59 12.26 -31.86
N CYS A 213 -9.05 13.15 -31.03
CA CYS A 213 -8.72 12.87 -29.61
C CYS A 213 -9.94 12.95 -28.67
N ALA A 214 -11.15 13.23 -29.17
CA ALA A 214 -12.33 13.61 -28.38
C ALA A 214 -12.01 14.75 -27.40
N ALA A 215 -11.08 15.64 -27.76
CA ALA A 215 -10.53 16.72 -26.97
C ALA A 215 -10.07 16.31 -25.56
N ARG A 216 -9.74 15.05 -25.33
CA ARG A 216 -9.25 14.56 -24.03
C ARG A 216 -7.78 14.99 -23.83
N PRO A 217 -7.47 15.64 -22.70
CA PRO A 217 -6.10 16.11 -22.42
C PRO A 217 -5.03 15.03 -22.56
N ALA A 218 -5.31 13.80 -22.10
CA ALA A 218 -4.35 12.71 -22.18
C ALA A 218 -4.06 12.26 -23.62
N ALA A 219 -5.07 12.17 -24.48
CA ALA A 219 -4.91 11.81 -25.89
C ALA A 219 -4.16 12.93 -26.64
N LEU A 220 -4.53 14.19 -26.39
CA LEU A 220 -3.84 15.36 -26.97
C LEU A 220 -2.35 15.39 -26.60
N ARG A 221 -2.00 15.08 -25.33
CA ARG A 221 -0.61 15.03 -24.89
C ARG A 221 0.18 13.92 -25.59
N LEU A 222 -0.40 12.74 -25.75
CA LEU A 222 0.24 11.64 -26.49
C LEU A 222 0.46 12.00 -27.96
N MET A 223 -0.53 12.61 -28.60
CA MET A 223 -0.40 13.09 -30.00
C MET A 223 0.60 14.24 -30.14
N ALA A 224 0.68 15.10 -29.14
CA ALA A 224 1.75 16.12 -29.09
C ALA A 224 3.14 15.48 -28.98
N GLY A 225 3.28 14.41 -28.21
CA GLY A 225 4.50 13.59 -28.16
C GLY A 225 4.86 13.00 -29.52
N TRP A 226 3.88 12.41 -30.22
CA TRP A 226 4.07 11.88 -31.57
C TRP A 226 4.48 12.96 -32.58
N LEU A 227 3.85 14.15 -32.53
CA LEU A 227 4.18 15.26 -33.38
C LEU A 227 5.61 15.77 -33.13
N ARG A 228 6.09 15.79 -31.89
CA ARG A 228 7.48 16.17 -31.56
C ARG A 228 8.49 15.20 -32.15
N ASP A 229 8.18 13.89 -32.11
CA ASP A 229 9.01 12.86 -32.72
C ASP A 229 8.96 12.86 -34.26
N SER A 230 7.92 13.42 -34.84
CA SER A 230 7.68 13.52 -36.28
C SER A 230 7.69 14.98 -36.77
N PRO A 231 8.86 15.68 -36.77
CA PRO A 231 8.90 17.09 -37.07
C PRO A 231 8.49 17.48 -38.51
N LYS A 232 8.52 16.51 -39.42
CA LYS A 232 8.13 16.67 -40.83
C LYS A 232 6.64 16.39 -41.10
N ALA A 233 5.93 15.71 -40.18
CA ALA A 233 4.52 15.40 -40.36
C ALA A 233 3.65 16.65 -40.15
N ALA A 234 2.62 16.86 -40.97
CA ALA A 234 1.63 17.91 -40.73
C ALA A 234 0.72 17.55 -39.55
N VAL A 235 0.05 18.54 -38.95
CA VAL A 235 -0.90 18.28 -37.86
C VAL A 235 -2.12 17.46 -38.38
N THR A 236 -2.55 17.76 -39.61
CA THR A 236 -3.58 16.99 -40.33
C THR A 236 -3.17 15.53 -40.53
N ASP A 237 -1.88 15.20 -40.73
CA ASP A 237 -1.42 13.82 -40.87
C ASP A 237 -1.61 13.06 -39.52
N ALA A 238 -1.32 13.74 -38.42
CA ALA A 238 -1.55 13.14 -37.09
C ALA A 238 -3.05 12.79 -36.84
N ALA A 239 -3.95 13.65 -37.29
CA ALA A 239 -5.40 13.40 -37.21
C ALA A 239 -5.81 12.18 -38.06
N ARG A 240 -5.30 12.11 -39.29
CA ARG A 240 -5.55 10.97 -40.20
C ARG A 240 -4.97 9.65 -39.67
N GLU A 241 -3.76 9.65 -39.18
CA GLU A 241 -3.14 8.46 -38.58
C GLU A 241 -3.90 7.94 -37.37
N LEU A 242 -4.43 8.86 -36.54
CA LEU A 242 -5.24 8.48 -35.38
C LEU A 242 -6.62 7.93 -35.79
N ALA A 243 -7.20 8.45 -36.86
CA ALA A 243 -8.49 8.00 -37.39
C ALA A 243 -8.38 6.71 -38.23
N ALA A 244 -7.18 6.36 -38.69
CA ALA A 244 -6.98 5.16 -39.48
C ALA A 244 -7.25 3.87 -38.65
N PRO A 245 -7.98 2.89 -39.19
CA PRO A 245 -8.19 1.63 -38.48
C PRO A 245 -6.84 0.97 -38.20
N ALA A 246 -6.64 0.54 -36.95
CA ALA A 246 -5.41 -0.13 -36.58
C ALA A 246 -5.19 -1.36 -37.49
N PRO A 247 -4.02 -1.51 -38.15
CA PRO A 247 -3.74 -2.72 -38.91
C PRO A 247 -3.81 -3.92 -37.98
N ALA A 248 -4.47 -4.99 -38.45
CA ALA A 248 -4.62 -6.22 -37.71
C ALA A 248 -3.26 -6.74 -37.22
N PRO A 249 -3.14 -7.30 -36.01
CA PRO A 249 -1.88 -7.83 -35.53
C PRO A 249 -1.34 -8.89 -36.50
N PRO A 250 -0.03 -8.93 -36.78
CA PRO A 250 0.55 -9.93 -37.65
C PRO A 250 0.33 -11.33 -37.07
N GLY A 251 -0.62 -12.09 -37.60
CA GLY A 251 -1.02 -13.41 -37.14
C GLY A 251 -2.53 -13.72 -37.25
N ALA A 252 -3.40 -12.74 -37.48
CA ALA A 252 -4.83 -12.95 -37.60
C ALA A 252 -5.29 -13.39 -39.01
N ALA A 253 -4.43 -13.38 -40.02
CA ALA A 253 -4.75 -13.70 -41.41
C ALA A 253 -4.82 -15.21 -41.70
N GLY A 254 -4.62 -16.10 -40.73
CA GLY A 254 -4.60 -17.55 -40.93
C GLY A 254 -5.80 -18.34 -40.39
N ALA A 255 -6.78 -17.67 -39.75
CA ALA A 255 -7.84 -18.37 -39.05
C ALA A 255 -9.22 -18.37 -39.77
N SER A 256 -9.37 -17.61 -40.87
CA SER A 256 -10.65 -17.54 -41.60
C SER A 256 -10.86 -18.59 -42.70
N ASP A 257 -9.81 -19.27 -43.17
CA ASP A 257 -9.97 -20.24 -44.27
C ASP A 257 -10.13 -21.69 -43.83
N ALA A 258 -10.13 -21.98 -42.52
CA ALA A 258 -10.32 -23.33 -41.99
C ALA A 258 -11.74 -23.67 -41.52
N ALA A 259 -12.68 -22.70 -41.53
CA ALA A 259 -14.03 -22.88 -40.98
C ALA A 259 -15.09 -23.32 -42.03
N ASP A 260 -14.78 -23.28 -43.35
CA ASP A 260 -15.76 -23.57 -44.39
C ASP A 260 -15.67 -24.99 -45.00
N ALA A 261 -14.77 -25.84 -44.55
CA ALA A 261 -14.54 -27.16 -45.12
C ALA A 261 -15.12 -28.36 -44.34
N LYS A 262 -15.98 -28.15 -43.34
CA LYS A 262 -16.69 -29.25 -42.63
C LYS A 262 -18.17 -29.01 -42.38
N ARG A 263 -18.94 -28.84 -43.43
CA ARG A 263 -20.38 -29.11 -43.43
C ARG A 263 -20.67 -30.20 -44.45
N GLY A 264 -20.80 -31.43 -44.00
CA GLY A 264 -21.27 -32.54 -44.79
C GLY A 264 -21.39 -33.83 -44.00
N GLY A 265 -22.57 -34.16 -43.58
CA GLY A 265 -23.09 -35.52 -43.51
C GLY A 265 -23.03 -36.29 -42.18
N GLY A 266 -24.23 -36.68 -41.70
CA GLY A 266 -24.36 -37.86 -40.84
C GLY A 266 -25.52 -37.83 -39.83
N LYS A 267 -26.61 -38.44 -40.20
CA LYS A 267 -27.90 -38.66 -39.54
C LYS A 267 -27.87 -39.46 -38.23
N ALA A 268 -28.79 -39.09 -37.35
CA ALA A 268 -29.74 -39.86 -36.54
C ALA A 268 -29.26 -41.02 -35.66
N ASP A 269 -29.57 -41.00 -34.36
CA ASP A 269 -30.67 -41.79 -33.80
C ASP A 269 -30.88 -41.48 -32.31
N GLY A 270 -32.16 -41.52 -31.94
CA GLY A 270 -32.65 -41.14 -30.61
C GLY A 270 -32.59 -42.25 -29.58
N ARG A 271 -32.77 -41.83 -28.32
CA ARG A 271 -33.64 -42.54 -27.34
C ARG A 271 -33.91 -41.67 -26.12
N ARG A 272 -35.21 -41.61 -25.83
CA ARG A 272 -35.83 -41.05 -24.64
C ARG A 272 -35.50 -41.89 -23.39
N SER A 273 -35.38 -41.27 -22.24
CA SER A 273 -36.17 -41.72 -21.09
C SER A 273 -36.23 -40.62 -20.00
N LYS A 274 -37.40 -40.69 -19.34
CA LYS A 274 -38.04 -39.78 -18.39
C LYS A 274 -37.43 -39.90 -16.98
N SER A 275 -37.53 -38.86 -16.21
CA SER A 275 -38.30 -38.62 -14.98
C SER A 275 -37.53 -37.73 -13.99
N GLY A 276 -38.18 -36.63 -13.56
CA GLY A 276 -37.79 -35.78 -12.46
C GLY A 276 -38.37 -36.32 -11.12
N PRO A 277 -38.66 -35.49 -10.08
CA PRO A 277 -38.04 -34.23 -9.68
C PRO A 277 -37.59 -34.24 -8.19
N THR A 278 -36.74 -33.35 -7.73
CA THR A 278 -36.88 -32.75 -6.39
C THR A 278 -36.01 -31.48 -6.30
N ALA A 279 -36.64 -30.45 -5.81
CA ALA A 279 -36.03 -29.13 -5.56
C ALA A 279 -35.24 -29.16 -4.26
N GLU A 280 -33.99 -28.76 -4.32
CA GLU A 280 -33.25 -28.21 -3.17
C GLU A 280 -32.61 -26.89 -3.62
N THR A 281 -33.08 -25.82 -2.99
CA THR A 281 -32.59 -24.47 -3.14
C THR A 281 -31.16 -24.39 -2.57
N LYS A 282 -30.15 -24.43 -3.43
CA LYS A 282 -28.78 -24.10 -3.10
C LYS A 282 -28.54 -22.63 -3.43
N ALA A 283 -28.07 -21.90 -2.42
CA ALA A 283 -27.62 -20.53 -2.55
C ALA A 283 -26.63 -20.39 -3.73
N ALA A 284 -26.84 -19.34 -4.51
CA ALA A 284 -25.96 -18.99 -5.62
C ALA A 284 -24.56 -18.64 -5.08
N PRO A 285 -23.49 -19.10 -5.74
CA PRO A 285 -22.16 -18.61 -5.43
C PRO A 285 -22.02 -17.16 -5.94
N ASP A 286 -21.37 -16.32 -5.14
CA ASP A 286 -20.98 -14.96 -5.49
C ASP A 286 -20.38 -14.90 -6.89
N GLU A 287 -20.96 -14.02 -7.72
CA GLU A 287 -20.39 -13.72 -9.04
C GLU A 287 -19.00 -13.09 -8.84
N PRO A 288 -17.98 -13.52 -9.60
CA PRO A 288 -16.66 -12.90 -9.54
C PRO A 288 -16.78 -11.45 -10.00
N VAL A 289 -16.35 -10.54 -9.14
CA VAL A 289 -16.21 -9.10 -9.42
C VAL A 289 -15.49 -8.93 -10.76
N ALA A 290 -16.15 -8.30 -11.70
CA ALA A 290 -15.65 -8.10 -13.06
C ALA A 290 -14.26 -7.46 -13.04
N GLY A 291 -13.28 -8.13 -13.63
CA GLY A 291 -11.96 -7.61 -13.91
C GLY A 291 -12.03 -6.32 -14.75
N PRO A 292 -10.91 -5.61 -14.92
CA PRO A 292 -10.89 -4.33 -15.64
C PRO A 292 -11.52 -4.50 -17.02
N VAL A 293 -12.58 -3.72 -17.26
CA VAL A 293 -13.33 -3.72 -18.53
C VAL A 293 -12.35 -3.47 -19.68
N PRO A 294 -12.25 -4.34 -20.70
CA PRO A 294 -11.41 -4.09 -21.85
C PRO A 294 -11.85 -2.78 -22.51
N VAL A 295 -10.94 -1.81 -22.60
CA VAL A 295 -11.20 -0.55 -23.29
C VAL A 295 -11.39 -0.89 -24.79
N PRO A 296 -12.53 -0.55 -25.41
CA PRO A 296 -12.74 -0.82 -26.83
C PRO A 296 -11.59 -0.22 -27.67
N ASP A 297 -11.14 -0.90 -28.71
CA ASP A 297 -10.10 -0.45 -29.63
C ASP A 297 -10.43 0.88 -30.34
N THR A 298 -11.66 1.36 -30.19
CA THR A 298 -12.16 2.64 -30.72
C THR A 298 -11.93 3.83 -29.78
N ASP A 299 -11.36 3.63 -28.58
CA ASP A 299 -11.09 4.75 -27.66
C ASP A 299 -9.91 5.63 -28.17
N PRO A 300 -10.12 6.95 -28.36
CA PRO A 300 -9.07 7.86 -28.86
C PRO A 300 -7.77 7.81 -28.06
N LEU A 301 -7.85 7.59 -26.76
CA LEU A 301 -6.67 7.46 -25.90
C LEU A 301 -5.85 6.21 -26.24
N SER A 302 -6.53 5.07 -26.48
CA SER A 302 -5.90 3.83 -26.90
C SER A 302 -5.25 3.94 -28.28
N GLY A 303 -5.92 4.61 -29.22
CA GLY A 303 -5.39 4.91 -30.56
C GLY A 303 -4.13 5.79 -30.49
N ALA A 304 -4.20 6.90 -29.78
CA ALA A 304 -3.06 7.84 -29.61
C ALA A 304 -1.86 7.14 -28.93
N PHE A 305 -2.11 6.33 -27.92
CA PHE A 305 -1.05 5.55 -27.28
C PHE A 305 -0.42 4.53 -28.26
N THR A 306 -1.24 3.80 -28.99
CA THR A 306 -0.76 2.78 -29.95
C THR A 306 0.12 3.40 -31.04
N LEU A 307 -0.28 4.57 -31.55
CA LEU A 307 0.46 5.29 -32.57
C LEU A 307 1.82 5.74 -32.03
N LEU A 308 1.85 6.38 -30.87
CA LEU A 308 3.10 6.84 -30.24
C LEU A 308 3.99 5.63 -29.83
N TYR A 309 3.41 4.58 -29.27
CA TYR A 309 4.17 3.39 -28.87
C TYR A 309 4.88 2.71 -30.04
N ARG A 310 4.24 2.64 -31.23
CA ARG A 310 4.85 2.07 -32.44
C ARG A 310 6.04 2.88 -32.96
N SER A 311 6.08 4.19 -32.69
CA SER A 311 7.21 5.04 -33.07
C SER A 311 8.42 4.92 -32.14
N LEU A 312 8.28 4.21 -30.99
CA LEU A 312 9.36 4.10 -30.03
C LEU A 312 10.49 3.17 -30.53
N PRO A 313 11.75 3.52 -30.26
CA PRO A 313 12.87 2.58 -30.37
C PRO A 313 12.62 1.35 -29.49
N ALA A 314 13.01 0.18 -29.98
CA ALA A 314 12.76 -1.12 -29.31
C ALA A 314 13.19 -1.14 -27.82
N ALA A 315 14.33 -0.52 -27.49
CA ALA A 315 14.84 -0.43 -26.13
C ALA A 315 13.90 0.40 -25.21
N GLN A 316 13.36 1.51 -25.72
CA GLN A 316 12.43 2.37 -24.95
C GLN A 316 11.05 1.71 -24.81
N ALA A 317 10.57 1.06 -25.87
CA ALA A 317 9.32 0.28 -25.82
C ALA A 317 9.42 -0.85 -24.79
N ARG A 318 10.55 -1.58 -24.77
CA ARG A 318 10.81 -2.60 -23.75
C ARG A 318 10.89 -2.00 -22.34
N MET A 319 11.62 -0.90 -22.16
CA MET A 319 11.67 -0.23 -20.86
C MET A 319 10.26 0.15 -20.38
N LEU A 320 9.45 0.80 -21.22
CA LEU A 320 8.09 1.21 -20.86
C LEU A 320 7.22 0.01 -20.42
N ARG A 321 7.32 -1.14 -21.12
CA ARG A 321 6.62 -2.38 -20.71
C ARG A 321 7.14 -2.91 -19.37
N MET A 322 8.45 -2.96 -19.17
CA MET A 322 9.07 -3.47 -17.94
C MET A 322 8.78 -2.58 -16.73
N LEU A 323 8.55 -1.28 -16.92
CA LEU A 323 8.15 -0.36 -15.84
C LEU A 323 6.78 -0.70 -15.24
N THR A 324 5.95 -1.51 -15.90
CA THR A 324 4.71 -2.05 -15.29
C THR A 324 4.99 -3.01 -14.13
N LEU A 325 6.23 -3.47 -13.98
CA LEU A 325 6.69 -4.30 -12.86
C LEU A 325 7.22 -3.46 -11.69
N ALA A 326 7.31 -2.13 -11.87
CA ALA A 326 7.76 -1.24 -10.80
C ALA A 326 6.71 -1.16 -9.69
N PRO A 327 7.08 -1.40 -8.43
CA PRO A 327 6.15 -1.35 -7.30
C PRO A 327 5.49 0.04 -7.21
N ALA A 328 4.21 0.08 -6.88
CA ALA A 328 3.40 1.31 -6.86
C ALA A 328 3.43 2.11 -8.18
N GLN A 329 3.83 1.51 -9.31
CA GLN A 329 4.06 2.16 -10.63
C GLN A 329 5.10 3.29 -10.59
N LEU A 330 5.90 3.38 -9.53
CA LEU A 330 6.96 4.37 -9.38
C LEU A 330 8.30 3.77 -9.77
N ALA A 331 9.03 4.49 -10.58
CA ALA A 331 10.38 4.10 -10.98
C ALA A 331 11.33 5.29 -10.91
N ASP A 332 12.48 5.03 -10.37
CA ASP A 332 13.66 5.87 -10.47
C ASP A 332 14.70 5.20 -11.38
N LEU A 333 15.86 5.81 -11.52
CA LEU A 333 16.95 5.23 -12.30
C LEU A 333 17.43 3.88 -11.74
N ARG A 334 17.30 3.64 -10.42
CA ARG A 334 17.72 2.40 -9.76
C ARG A 334 16.79 1.25 -10.13
N THR A 335 15.49 1.52 -10.06
CA THR A 335 14.41 0.59 -10.43
C THR A 335 14.43 0.27 -11.91
N ALA A 336 14.47 1.29 -12.78
CA ALA A 336 14.48 1.10 -14.24
C ALA A 336 15.72 0.34 -14.72
N SER A 337 16.91 0.69 -14.22
CA SER A 337 18.16 -0.02 -14.50
C SER A 337 18.10 -1.50 -14.09
N ALA A 338 17.48 -1.81 -12.94
CA ALA A 338 17.34 -3.19 -12.49
C ALA A 338 16.35 -3.98 -13.35
N LEU A 339 15.18 -3.42 -13.65
CA LEU A 339 14.15 -4.11 -14.44
C LEU A 339 14.62 -4.44 -15.85
N VAL A 340 15.25 -3.49 -16.53
CA VAL A 340 15.71 -3.70 -17.93
C VAL A 340 17.07 -4.37 -17.99
N GLY A 341 17.92 -4.21 -16.97
CA GLY A 341 19.29 -4.73 -16.93
C GLY A 341 20.26 -3.88 -17.74
N CYS A 342 20.03 -2.57 -17.84
CA CYS A 342 20.91 -1.63 -18.52
C CYS A 342 21.69 -0.74 -17.52
N PRO A 343 22.79 -0.08 -17.95
CA PRO A 343 23.52 0.88 -17.14
C PRO A 343 22.64 2.04 -16.67
N ALA A 344 22.93 2.58 -15.48
CA ALA A 344 22.16 3.68 -14.90
C ALA A 344 22.03 4.94 -15.79
N PRO A 345 23.08 5.40 -16.50
CA PRO A 345 22.95 6.55 -17.42
C PRO A 345 21.97 6.30 -18.57
N GLU A 346 21.95 5.08 -19.11
CA GLU A 346 21.01 4.70 -20.18
C GLU A 346 19.58 4.65 -19.66
N ALA A 347 19.38 4.11 -18.44
CA ALA A 347 18.09 4.11 -17.79
C ALA A 347 17.57 5.52 -17.55
N ALA A 348 18.41 6.42 -17.03
CA ALA A 348 18.05 7.81 -16.80
C ALA A 348 17.65 8.54 -18.10
N ALA A 349 18.46 8.39 -19.16
CA ALA A 349 18.17 9.00 -20.46
C ALA A 349 16.87 8.46 -21.08
N ALA A 350 16.59 7.17 -20.94
CA ALA A 350 15.37 6.56 -21.44
C ALA A 350 14.13 7.00 -20.65
N LEU A 351 14.21 7.07 -19.33
CA LEU A 351 13.13 7.59 -18.49
C LEU A 351 12.78 9.04 -18.85
N GLN A 352 13.80 9.90 -18.99
CA GLN A 352 13.60 11.29 -19.38
C GLN A 352 12.92 11.39 -20.75
N LYS A 353 13.40 10.66 -21.76
CA LYS A 353 12.80 10.65 -23.10
C LYS A 353 11.36 10.14 -23.12
N LEU A 354 11.04 9.13 -22.30
CA LEU A 354 9.66 8.64 -22.18
C LEU A 354 8.75 9.69 -21.50
N ALA A 355 9.27 10.42 -20.52
CA ALA A 355 8.53 11.53 -19.88
C ALA A 355 8.34 12.72 -20.84
N GLU A 356 9.36 13.10 -21.62
CA GLU A 356 9.25 14.13 -22.66
C GLU A 356 8.18 13.77 -23.71
N ARG A 357 7.92 12.47 -23.93
CA ARG A 357 6.86 11.95 -24.80
C ARG A 357 5.51 11.78 -24.14
N GLU A 358 5.35 12.21 -22.90
CA GLU A 358 4.09 12.07 -22.13
C GLU A 358 3.66 10.61 -21.87
N LEU A 359 4.62 9.66 -21.98
CA LEU A 359 4.41 8.24 -21.67
C LEU A 359 4.67 7.90 -20.20
N LEU A 360 5.37 8.78 -19.50
CA LEU A 360 5.58 8.72 -18.06
C LEU A 360 5.23 10.08 -17.46
N ASP A 361 4.58 10.07 -16.31
CA ASP A 361 4.35 11.27 -15.52
C ASP A 361 5.56 11.46 -14.57
N GLN A 362 6.16 12.66 -14.58
CA GLN A 362 7.22 12.99 -13.64
C GLN A 362 6.61 13.32 -12.28
N GLU A 363 7.10 12.68 -11.24
CA GLU A 363 6.69 12.93 -9.85
C GLU A 363 7.67 13.88 -9.16
N LEU A 364 7.29 14.32 -7.95
CA LEU A 364 8.20 15.06 -7.10
C LEU A 364 9.47 14.23 -6.83
N PRO A 365 10.65 14.87 -6.80
CA PRO A 365 11.88 14.16 -6.46
C PRO A 365 11.76 13.44 -5.13
N ALA A 366 12.43 12.29 -5.00
CA ALA A 366 12.57 11.60 -3.73
C ALA A 366 13.35 12.45 -2.70
N HIS A 367 13.30 12.09 -1.42
CA HIS A 367 14.03 12.80 -0.36
C HIS A 367 15.55 12.86 -0.60
N ASP A 368 16.09 11.95 -1.39
CA ASP A 368 17.51 11.94 -1.79
C ASP A 368 17.79 12.77 -3.06
N GLY A 369 16.79 13.49 -3.59
CA GLY A 369 16.86 14.29 -4.81
C GLY A 369 16.75 13.49 -6.10
N THR A 370 16.52 12.18 -6.04
CA THR A 370 16.39 11.33 -7.22
C THR A 370 15.05 11.60 -7.92
N LEU A 371 15.10 11.81 -9.26
CA LEU A 371 13.89 11.98 -10.07
C LEU A 371 13.10 10.68 -10.11
N ARG A 372 11.79 10.80 -9.92
CA ARG A 372 10.84 9.68 -9.98
C ARG A 372 9.86 9.88 -11.12
N TYR A 373 9.46 8.76 -11.69
CA TYR A 373 8.55 8.69 -12.82
C TYR A 373 7.45 7.67 -12.51
N ARG A 374 6.23 8.01 -12.90
CA ARG A 374 5.07 7.13 -12.73
C ARG A 374 4.58 6.65 -14.09
N VAL A 375 4.27 5.37 -14.18
CA VAL A 375 3.48 4.86 -15.30
C VAL A 375 2.04 5.37 -15.14
N PRO A 376 1.50 6.14 -16.10
CA PRO A 376 0.14 6.64 -15.98
C PRO A 376 -0.87 5.50 -15.89
N GLY A 377 -1.74 5.51 -14.86
CA GLY A 377 -2.74 4.45 -14.64
C GLY A 377 -3.65 4.23 -15.86
N ARG A 378 -3.91 5.29 -16.63
CA ARG A 378 -4.65 5.25 -17.91
C ARG A 378 -3.98 4.39 -19.00
N LEU A 379 -2.66 4.16 -18.91
CA LEU A 379 -1.88 3.36 -19.88
C LEU A 379 -1.51 1.98 -19.33
N TYR A 380 -1.62 1.78 -18.02
CA TYR A 380 -1.08 0.62 -17.32
C TYR A 380 -1.64 -0.71 -17.86
N ALA A 381 -2.96 -0.85 -17.94
CA ALA A 381 -3.60 -2.08 -18.42
C ALA A 381 -3.13 -2.44 -19.84
N ARG A 382 -3.01 -1.45 -20.73
CA ARG A 382 -2.53 -1.66 -22.10
C ARG A 382 -1.06 -2.05 -22.15
N LEU A 383 -0.23 -1.44 -21.30
CA LEU A 383 1.19 -1.80 -21.19
C LEU A 383 1.40 -3.21 -20.63
N VAL A 384 0.55 -3.65 -19.69
CA VAL A 384 0.54 -5.03 -19.19
C VAL A 384 0.23 -6.01 -20.31
N GLN A 385 -0.82 -5.76 -21.12
CA GLN A 385 -1.16 -6.60 -22.29
C GLN A 385 0.00 -6.66 -23.31
N LEU A 386 0.64 -5.52 -23.59
CA LEU A 386 1.80 -5.47 -24.49
C LEU A 386 3.00 -6.24 -23.92
N ARG A 387 3.23 -6.16 -22.62
CA ARG A 387 4.28 -6.96 -21.97
C ARG A 387 4.00 -8.46 -22.10
N GLU A 388 2.78 -8.89 -21.78
CA GLU A 388 2.37 -10.29 -21.85
C GLU A 388 2.46 -10.87 -23.28
N SER A 389 2.22 -10.03 -24.30
CA SER A 389 2.30 -10.44 -25.69
C SER A 389 3.72 -10.40 -26.28
N ALA A 390 4.59 -9.51 -25.80
CA ALA A 390 5.89 -9.25 -26.41
C ALA A 390 7.09 -9.79 -25.61
N ASP A 391 6.98 -9.91 -24.30
CA ASP A 391 8.08 -10.30 -23.43
C ASP A 391 7.87 -11.73 -22.89
N ARG A 392 8.93 -12.54 -22.91
CA ARG A 392 8.89 -13.94 -22.44
C ARG A 392 8.72 -13.99 -20.91
N PRO A 393 7.94 -14.94 -20.36
CA PRO A 393 7.77 -15.08 -18.90
C PRO A 393 9.10 -15.15 -18.14
N ALA A 394 10.10 -15.86 -18.67
CA ALA A 394 11.41 -15.97 -18.05
C ALA A 394 12.16 -14.61 -17.99
N GLU A 395 11.97 -13.73 -18.99
CA GLU A 395 12.56 -12.39 -18.96
C GLU A 395 11.89 -11.49 -17.92
N VAL A 396 10.57 -11.62 -17.78
CA VAL A 396 9.78 -10.92 -16.75
C VAL A 396 10.22 -11.38 -15.36
N GLN A 397 10.35 -12.69 -15.15
CA GLN A 397 10.84 -13.25 -13.89
C GLN A 397 12.27 -12.76 -13.56
N LEU A 398 13.16 -12.77 -14.56
CA LEU A 398 14.51 -12.24 -14.38
C LEU A 398 14.54 -10.75 -14.06
N ALA A 399 13.64 -9.94 -14.65
CA ALA A 399 13.51 -8.52 -14.34
C ALA A 399 13.10 -8.30 -12.88
N ARG A 400 12.11 -9.05 -12.40
CA ARG A 400 11.69 -9.04 -10.99
C ARG A 400 12.79 -9.47 -10.04
N ALA A 401 13.50 -10.56 -10.36
CA ALA A 401 14.60 -11.05 -9.55
C ALA A 401 15.72 -10.00 -9.42
N ARG A 402 16.08 -9.33 -10.52
CA ARG A 402 17.06 -8.22 -10.51
C ARG A 402 16.59 -7.03 -9.68
N LEU A 403 15.30 -6.70 -9.74
CA LEU A 403 14.74 -5.64 -8.93
C LEU A 403 14.83 -5.97 -7.44
N LEU A 404 14.37 -7.15 -7.02
CA LEU A 404 14.42 -7.58 -5.62
C LEU A 404 15.87 -7.61 -5.11
N GLU A 405 16.81 -8.14 -5.87
CA GLU A 405 18.23 -8.14 -5.53
C GLU A 405 18.78 -6.70 -5.37
N ARG A 406 18.40 -5.78 -6.26
CA ARG A 406 18.76 -4.37 -6.17
C ARG A 406 18.22 -3.73 -4.89
N LEU A 407 16.95 -4.00 -4.55
CA LEU A 407 16.33 -3.47 -3.34
C LEU A 407 16.98 -4.03 -2.07
N VAL A 408 17.29 -5.33 -2.03
CA VAL A 408 18.04 -5.94 -0.90
C VAL A 408 19.37 -5.20 -0.69
N ARG A 409 20.16 -5.03 -1.76
CA ARG A 409 21.47 -4.35 -1.68
C ARG A 409 21.35 -2.88 -1.26
N LEU A 410 20.29 -2.18 -1.69
CA LEU A 410 20.02 -0.79 -1.26
C LEU A 410 19.64 -0.72 0.21
N VAL A 411 18.75 -1.60 0.67
CA VAL A 411 18.31 -1.65 2.09
C VAL A 411 19.48 -2.03 3.00
N ASP A 412 20.31 -3.01 2.63
CA ASP A 412 21.51 -3.37 3.37
C ASP A 412 22.53 -2.23 3.40
N SER A 413 22.74 -1.54 2.27
CA SER A 413 23.58 -0.33 2.22
C SER A 413 23.04 0.77 3.13
N ALA A 414 21.72 1.00 3.14
CA ALA A 414 21.10 1.98 4.02
C ALA A 414 21.28 1.60 5.49
N ARG A 415 21.06 0.33 5.84
CA ARG A 415 21.28 -0.18 7.20
C ARG A 415 22.71 0.05 7.70
N MET A 416 23.70 -0.25 6.86
CA MET A 416 25.12 -0.08 7.21
C MET A 416 25.52 1.40 7.37
N LEU A 417 24.86 2.32 6.64
CA LEU A 417 25.07 3.75 6.81
C LEU A 417 24.41 4.30 8.08
N LEU A 418 23.29 3.70 8.51
CA LEU A 418 22.55 4.10 9.71
C LEU A 418 23.08 3.47 10.99
N ASP A 419 23.64 2.26 10.89
CA ASP A 419 24.25 1.54 12.00
C ASP A 419 25.72 1.23 11.70
N PRO A 420 26.64 2.09 12.14
CA PRO A 420 28.09 1.88 11.93
C PRO A 420 28.63 0.57 12.55
N SER A 421 27.94 0.00 13.54
CA SER A 421 28.33 -1.28 14.15
C SER A 421 28.10 -2.48 13.24
N ALA A 422 27.28 -2.31 12.20
CA ALA A 422 26.95 -3.35 11.22
C ALA A 422 28.10 -3.71 10.26
N GLY A 423 29.20 -2.96 10.29
CA GLY A 423 30.39 -3.15 9.45
C GLY A 423 30.28 -2.44 8.08
N PRO A 424 31.36 -2.52 7.27
CA PRO A 424 31.38 -1.87 5.94
C PRO A 424 30.52 -2.60 4.92
N VAL A 425 30.02 -1.87 3.94
CA VAL A 425 29.28 -2.42 2.78
C VAL A 425 30.24 -3.31 1.98
N THR A 426 29.99 -4.61 1.96
CA THR A 426 30.86 -5.62 1.34
C THR A 426 30.79 -5.63 -0.19
N ASP A 427 29.66 -5.26 -0.79
CA ASP A 427 29.47 -5.21 -2.25
C ASP A 427 28.74 -3.91 -2.64
N PRO A 428 29.46 -2.78 -2.72
CA PRO A 428 28.86 -1.50 -3.00
C PRO A 428 28.32 -1.41 -4.42
N LEU A 429 27.09 -0.86 -4.56
CA LEU A 429 26.51 -0.57 -5.87
C LEU A 429 27.36 0.42 -6.68
N PRO A 430 27.25 0.44 -8.04
CA PRO A 430 27.89 1.47 -8.87
C PRO A 430 27.54 2.89 -8.42
N GLY A 431 28.48 3.83 -8.61
CA GLY A 431 28.39 5.20 -8.06
C GLY A 431 27.04 5.91 -8.19
N PRO A 432 26.38 5.93 -9.38
CA PRO A 432 25.10 6.60 -9.57
C PRO A 432 23.94 5.96 -8.78
N LEU A 433 24.08 4.71 -8.38
CA LEU A 433 23.03 3.93 -7.69
C LEU A 433 23.19 3.92 -6.17
N ARG A 434 24.32 4.45 -5.64
CA ARG A 434 24.66 4.42 -4.20
C ARG A 434 23.86 5.42 -3.38
N LEU A 435 23.57 5.01 -2.16
CA LEU A 435 23.34 5.92 -1.04
C LEU A 435 24.72 6.28 -0.45
N ARG A 436 24.97 7.56 -0.13
CA ARG A 436 26.31 8.05 0.24
C ARG A 436 26.40 8.47 1.71
N THR A 437 25.28 8.89 2.30
CA THR A 437 25.25 9.41 3.67
C THR A 437 24.10 8.79 4.46
N ALA A 438 24.21 8.81 5.80
CA ALA A 438 23.14 8.35 6.67
C ALA A 438 21.84 9.14 6.46
N ALA A 439 21.93 10.45 6.20
CA ALA A 439 20.75 11.27 5.90
C ALA A 439 20.05 10.84 4.60
N GLN A 440 20.81 10.55 3.54
CA GLN A 440 20.24 9.99 2.30
C GLN A 440 19.64 8.61 2.52
N ALA A 441 20.29 7.76 3.32
CA ALA A 441 19.80 6.43 3.63
C ALA A 441 18.48 6.46 4.41
N SER A 442 18.39 7.30 5.44
CA SER A 442 17.17 7.50 6.22
C SER A 442 16.05 8.08 5.35
N GLY A 443 16.33 9.18 4.62
CA GLY A 443 15.36 9.80 3.73
C GLY A 443 14.86 8.85 2.63
N TRP A 444 15.75 8.01 2.08
CA TRP A 444 15.38 7.01 1.08
C TRP A 444 14.50 5.90 1.68
N LEU A 445 14.86 5.32 2.84
CA LEU A 445 14.05 4.29 3.50
C LEU A 445 12.64 4.79 3.86
N VAL A 446 12.53 6.02 4.36
CA VAL A 446 11.26 6.63 4.70
C VAL A 446 10.44 6.95 3.45
N GLY A 447 11.07 7.56 2.45
CA GLY A 447 10.38 7.98 1.22
C GLY A 447 9.96 6.84 0.30
N GLU A 448 10.71 5.71 0.30
CA GLU A 448 10.43 4.54 -0.52
C GLU A 448 9.77 3.38 0.27
N ARG A 449 9.33 3.65 1.50
CA ARG A 449 8.71 2.64 2.38
C ARG A 449 7.57 1.87 1.70
N ASP A 450 6.60 2.58 1.12
CA ASP A 450 5.44 1.99 0.45
C ASP A 450 5.84 1.17 -0.79
N LEU A 451 6.83 1.66 -1.54
CA LEU A 451 7.39 0.93 -2.68
C LEU A 451 8.07 -0.36 -2.23
N LEU A 452 8.86 -0.31 -1.16
CA LEU A 452 9.57 -1.47 -0.62
C LEU A 452 8.61 -2.54 -0.10
N LEU A 453 7.59 -2.13 0.66
CA LEU A 453 6.53 -3.03 1.16
C LEU A 453 5.70 -3.61 0.00
N GLY A 454 5.37 -2.79 -1.01
CA GLY A 454 4.68 -3.23 -2.22
C GLY A 454 5.51 -4.26 -3.01
N ALA A 455 6.82 -4.03 -3.19
CA ALA A 455 7.70 -4.97 -3.88
C ALA A 455 7.75 -6.36 -3.21
N VAL A 456 7.76 -6.39 -1.88
CA VAL A 456 7.69 -7.63 -1.12
C VAL A 456 6.33 -8.31 -1.30
N ALA A 457 5.24 -7.55 -1.17
CA ALA A 457 3.88 -8.07 -1.29
C ALA A 457 3.64 -8.70 -2.67
N ASP A 458 4.06 -8.00 -3.74
CA ASP A 458 3.96 -8.48 -5.12
C ASP A 458 4.76 -9.77 -5.35
N ALA A 459 6.00 -9.83 -4.84
CA ALA A 459 6.86 -11.01 -4.98
C ALA A 459 6.27 -12.22 -4.25
N ILE A 460 5.75 -12.03 -3.03
CA ILE A 460 5.12 -13.10 -2.24
C ILE A 460 3.77 -13.52 -2.86
N GLY A 461 3.02 -12.57 -3.41
CA GLY A 461 1.75 -12.84 -4.08
C GLY A 461 1.91 -13.78 -5.27
N GLN A 462 3.01 -13.65 -6.02
CA GLN A 462 3.30 -14.46 -7.21
C GLN A 462 4.00 -15.79 -6.91
N ALA A 463 4.55 -15.96 -5.71
CA ALA A 463 5.15 -17.21 -5.20
C ALA A 463 6.35 -17.78 -5.98
N ASP A 464 6.89 -17.07 -6.97
CA ASP A 464 7.98 -17.52 -7.82
C ASP A 464 9.39 -17.07 -7.34
N LEU A 465 9.45 -16.11 -6.42
CA LEU A 465 10.67 -15.49 -5.90
C LEU A 465 10.73 -15.43 -4.36
N ASP A 466 10.10 -16.38 -3.67
CA ASP A 466 10.00 -16.41 -2.19
C ASP A 466 11.36 -16.27 -1.49
N GLY A 467 12.42 -16.85 -2.02
CA GLY A 467 13.77 -16.72 -1.47
C GLY A 467 14.30 -15.29 -1.50
N SER A 468 14.09 -14.56 -2.59
CA SER A 468 14.51 -13.16 -2.73
C SER A 468 13.60 -12.23 -1.93
N ALA A 469 12.29 -12.48 -1.93
CA ALA A 469 11.33 -11.77 -1.11
C ALA A 469 11.67 -11.91 0.38
N GLY A 470 11.97 -13.11 0.86
CA GLY A 470 12.36 -13.37 2.26
C GLY A 470 13.65 -12.65 2.67
N ARG A 471 14.63 -12.50 1.76
CA ARG A 471 15.84 -11.69 2.01
C ARG A 471 15.49 -10.21 2.14
N LEU A 472 14.61 -9.69 1.26
CA LEU A 472 14.19 -8.29 1.33
C LEU A 472 13.40 -7.99 2.61
N VAL A 473 12.47 -8.87 3.01
CA VAL A 473 11.76 -8.75 4.29
C VAL A 473 12.74 -8.72 5.46
N THR A 474 13.70 -9.64 5.49
CA THR A 474 14.70 -9.69 6.57
C THR A 474 15.54 -8.42 6.62
N ALA A 475 15.92 -7.88 5.47
CA ALA A 475 16.66 -6.63 5.39
C ALA A 475 15.81 -5.44 5.91
N LEU A 476 14.54 -5.35 5.52
CA LEU A 476 13.61 -4.31 5.96
C LEU A 476 13.33 -4.36 7.46
N LEU A 477 13.10 -5.54 8.03
CA LEU A 477 12.89 -5.70 9.47
C LEU A 477 14.09 -5.20 10.30
N ARG A 478 15.30 -5.24 9.73
CA ARG A 478 16.52 -4.73 10.38
C ARG A 478 16.78 -3.23 10.13
N ALA A 479 16.36 -2.72 8.98
CA ALA A 479 16.68 -1.36 8.56
C ALA A 479 15.63 -0.32 8.98
N LEU A 480 14.33 -0.64 8.85
CA LEU A 480 13.24 0.31 9.15
C LEU A 480 13.27 0.82 10.61
N PRO A 481 13.51 0.01 11.65
CA PRO A 481 13.58 0.51 13.02
C PRO A 481 14.67 1.57 13.24
N LEU A 482 15.76 1.55 12.46
CA LEU A 482 16.85 2.50 12.56
C LEU A 482 16.48 3.92 12.10
N THR A 483 15.39 4.07 11.35
CA THR A 483 14.89 5.39 10.93
C THR A 483 14.16 6.13 12.05
N GLY A 484 13.78 5.46 13.13
CA GLY A 484 12.95 6.01 14.21
C GLY A 484 11.49 6.27 13.81
N THR A 485 11.11 5.98 12.57
CA THR A 485 9.77 6.24 12.01
C THR A 485 9.02 4.97 11.60
N ALA A 486 9.55 3.79 11.94
CA ALA A 486 8.90 2.52 11.62
C ALA A 486 7.54 2.43 12.32
N ALA A 487 6.47 2.41 11.52
CA ALA A 487 5.13 2.22 12.05
C ALA A 487 4.91 0.77 12.48
N PRO A 488 4.25 0.50 13.62
CA PRO A 488 3.89 -0.87 14.02
C PRO A 488 3.16 -1.65 12.92
N ALA A 489 2.34 -0.96 12.11
CA ALA A 489 1.64 -1.56 10.97
C ALA A 489 2.58 -2.13 9.89
N ASP A 490 3.70 -1.48 9.63
CA ASP A 490 4.67 -1.96 8.64
C ASP A 490 5.38 -3.23 9.12
N LEU A 491 5.78 -3.23 10.40
CA LEU A 491 6.38 -4.41 11.03
C LEU A 491 5.37 -5.57 11.05
N TYR A 492 4.12 -5.27 11.36
CA TYR A 492 3.04 -6.26 11.35
C TYR A 492 2.89 -6.88 9.96
N ARG A 493 2.77 -6.07 8.90
CA ARG A 493 2.68 -6.54 7.51
C ARG A 493 3.90 -7.37 7.11
N LEU A 494 5.11 -6.94 7.46
CA LEU A 494 6.31 -7.70 7.17
C LEU A 494 6.31 -9.07 7.85
N HIS A 495 5.89 -9.15 9.11
CA HIS A 495 5.80 -10.44 9.82
C HIS A 495 4.69 -11.33 9.26
N GLU A 496 3.54 -10.80 8.82
CA GLU A 496 2.53 -11.58 8.08
C GLU A 496 3.08 -12.13 6.76
N MET A 497 3.88 -11.35 6.06
CA MET A 497 4.54 -11.79 4.83
C MET A 497 5.56 -12.91 5.11
N VAL A 498 6.34 -12.81 6.21
CA VAL A 498 7.23 -13.91 6.67
C VAL A 498 6.43 -15.16 6.96
N LEU A 499 5.32 -15.02 7.69
CA LEU A 499 4.44 -16.14 8.03
C LEU A 499 3.94 -16.85 6.78
N LYS A 500 3.38 -16.09 5.84
CA LYS A 500 2.85 -16.63 4.58
C LYS A 500 3.90 -17.42 3.77
N VAL A 501 5.14 -16.90 3.70
CA VAL A 501 6.24 -17.61 3.02
C VAL A 501 6.67 -18.84 3.81
N ALA A 502 6.73 -18.76 5.14
CA ALA A 502 7.14 -19.85 5.99
C ALA A 502 6.15 -21.03 5.96
N GLU A 503 4.85 -20.75 5.99
CA GLU A 503 3.78 -21.75 5.87
C GLU A 503 3.83 -22.44 4.50
N ARG A 504 3.94 -21.67 3.42
CA ARG A 504 4.04 -22.19 2.05
C ARG A 504 5.29 -23.05 1.84
N GLY A 505 6.40 -22.65 2.44
CA GLY A 505 7.67 -23.36 2.39
C GLY A 505 7.83 -24.50 3.41
N GLY A 506 6.82 -24.78 4.25
CA GLY A 506 6.89 -25.82 5.28
C GLY A 506 8.01 -25.56 6.31
N ALA A 507 8.20 -24.31 6.73
CA ALA A 507 9.26 -23.88 7.64
C ALA A 507 8.70 -23.51 9.04
N PRO A 508 8.31 -24.48 9.90
CA PRO A 508 7.57 -24.24 11.13
C PRO A 508 8.34 -23.34 12.11
N ARG A 509 9.67 -23.45 12.18
CA ARG A 509 10.48 -22.57 13.04
C ARG A 509 10.38 -21.10 12.64
N ARG A 510 10.33 -20.80 11.33
CA ARG A 510 10.14 -19.41 10.83
C ARG A 510 8.70 -18.94 11.07
N ALA A 511 7.72 -19.82 10.89
CA ALA A 511 6.32 -19.53 11.17
C ALA A 511 6.13 -19.19 12.66
N ALA A 512 6.67 -19.97 13.56
CA ALA A 512 6.66 -19.70 15.00
C ALA A 512 7.26 -18.33 15.33
N ALA A 513 8.43 -18.01 14.79
CA ALA A 513 9.08 -16.73 15.03
C ALA A 513 8.25 -15.54 14.52
N ALA A 514 7.62 -15.66 13.35
CA ALA A 514 6.74 -14.63 12.81
C ALA A 514 5.50 -14.42 13.67
N LEU A 515 4.86 -15.51 14.10
CA LEU A 515 3.67 -15.49 14.96
C LEU A 515 3.96 -14.89 16.33
N LEU A 516 5.12 -15.21 16.94
CA LEU A 516 5.57 -14.59 18.19
C LEU A 516 5.68 -13.06 18.05
N ASN A 517 6.30 -12.59 16.98
CA ASN A 517 6.46 -11.15 16.75
C ASN A 517 5.12 -10.46 16.44
N LEU A 518 4.20 -11.13 15.73
CA LEU A 518 2.83 -10.65 15.52
C LEU A 518 2.07 -10.55 16.86
N GLY A 519 2.19 -11.55 17.73
CA GLY A 519 1.64 -11.52 19.07
C GLY A 519 2.18 -10.37 19.92
N ASP A 520 3.50 -10.13 19.87
CA ASP A 520 4.15 -9.02 20.59
C ASP A 520 3.60 -7.65 20.10
N LEU A 521 3.45 -7.48 18.78
CA LEU A 521 2.89 -6.24 18.22
C LEU A 521 1.43 -6.02 18.63
N GLN A 522 0.61 -7.09 18.62
CA GLN A 522 -0.79 -7.00 19.05
C GLN A 522 -0.92 -6.74 20.55
N SER A 523 -0.07 -7.37 21.37
CA SER A 523 0.00 -7.14 22.82
C SER A 523 0.37 -5.69 23.14
N ALA A 524 1.34 -5.14 22.41
CA ALA A 524 1.81 -3.76 22.62
C ALA A 524 0.72 -2.71 22.38
N VAL A 525 -0.28 -3.03 21.56
CA VAL A 525 -1.43 -2.14 21.29
C VAL A 525 -2.71 -2.55 22.04
N GLY A 526 -2.62 -3.54 22.94
CA GLY A 526 -3.73 -3.94 23.80
C GLY A 526 -4.73 -4.93 23.17
N HIS A 527 -4.43 -5.49 22.00
CA HIS A 527 -5.27 -6.51 21.34
C HIS A 527 -4.99 -7.91 21.93
N TRP A 528 -5.32 -8.09 23.21
CA TRP A 528 -4.92 -9.25 24.00
C TRP A 528 -5.50 -10.58 23.51
N GLU A 529 -6.73 -10.59 23.00
CA GLU A 529 -7.36 -11.82 22.48
C GLU A 529 -6.67 -12.30 21.21
N GLN A 530 -6.49 -11.40 20.25
CA GLN A 530 -5.80 -11.74 19.00
C GLN A 530 -4.34 -12.11 19.25
N ALA A 531 -3.66 -11.40 20.16
CA ALA A 531 -2.30 -11.75 20.57
C ALA A 531 -2.22 -13.16 21.16
N ALA A 532 -3.17 -13.54 22.02
CA ALA A 532 -3.22 -14.88 22.58
C ALA A 532 -3.39 -15.95 21.49
N ASP A 533 -4.20 -15.69 20.47
CA ASP A 533 -4.37 -16.61 19.34
C ASP A 533 -3.09 -16.76 18.52
N ARG A 534 -2.36 -15.65 18.27
CA ARG A 534 -1.05 -15.70 17.61
C ARG A 534 -0.02 -16.50 18.41
N TYR A 535 0.03 -16.28 19.73
CA TYR A 535 0.94 -17.06 20.58
C TYR A 535 0.58 -18.54 20.67
N ARG A 536 -0.71 -18.92 20.66
CA ARG A 536 -1.13 -20.33 20.61
C ARG A 536 -0.70 -20.97 19.29
N ALA A 537 -0.96 -20.31 18.17
CA ALA A 537 -0.48 -20.78 16.85
C ALA A 537 1.05 -20.89 16.80
N ALA A 538 1.77 -19.92 17.40
CA ALA A 538 3.23 -19.98 17.52
C ALA A 538 3.70 -21.19 18.32
N LEU A 539 3.00 -21.53 19.41
CA LEU A 539 3.30 -22.68 20.24
C LEU A 539 3.17 -24.00 19.47
N ASP A 540 2.16 -24.13 18.62
CA ASP A 540 1.96 -25.32 17.81
C ASP A 540 3.11 -25.49 16.79
N HIS A 541 3.46 -24.44 16.03
CA HIS A 541 4.61 -24.48 15.13
C HIS A 541 5.96 -24.69 15.84
N ALA A 542 6.12 -24.14 17.04
CA ALA A 542 7.34 -24.31 17.83
C ALA A 542 7.49 -25.77 18.31
N ARG A 543 6.39 -26.42 18.69
CA ARG A 543 6.34 -27.85 19.02
C ARG A 543 6.70 -28.74 17.82
N ASP A 544 6.10 -28.43 16.65
CA ASP A 544 6.38 -29.15 15.40
C ASP A 544 7.87 -29.09 15.00
N SER A 545 8.54 -27.99 15.36
CA SER A 545 9.97 -27.80 15.09
C SER A 545 10.90 -28.16 16.25
N ALA A 546 10.37 -28.67 17.36
CA ALA A 546 11.10 -28.93 18.61
C ALA A 546 11.93 -27.71 19.09
N ASP A 547 11.38 -26.49 18.94
CA ASP A 547 12.01 -25.24 19.36
C ASP A 547 11.55 -24.87 20.77
N GLU A 548 12.20 -25.48 21.79
CA GLU A 548 11.83 -25.26 23.19
C GLU A 548 11.90 -23.78 23.64
N PRO A 549 12.91 -22.97 23.23
CA PRO A 549 12.92 -21.54 23.53
C PRO A 549 11.71 -20.79 22.97
N ALA A 550 11.29 -21.11 21.74
CA ALA A 550 10.10 -20.51 21.14
C ALA A 550 8.81 -20.97 21.84
N CYS A 551 8.74 -22.27 22.25
CA CYS A 551 7.63 -22.77 23.07
C CYS A 551 7.50 -22.01 24.39
N ALA A 552 8.60 -21.78 25.09
CA ALA A 552 8.61 -21.04 26.35
C ALA A 552 8.11 -19.59 26.14
N ARG A 553 8.62 -18.90 25.11
CA ARG A 553 8.18 -17.54 24.78
C ARG A 553 6.69 -17.47 24.43
N ALA A 554 6.18 -18.45 23.68
CA ALA A 554 4.77 -18.52 23.32
C ALA A 554 3.88 -18.70 24.57
N LEU A 555 4.27 -19.60 25.48
CA LEU A 555 3.58 -19.82 26.75
C LEU A 555 3.56 -18.56 27.63
N GLU A 556 4.70 -17.85 27.72
CA GLU A 556 4.82 -16.55 28.41
C GLU A 556 3.84 -15.52 27.80
N GLY A 557 3.76 -15.43 26.46
CA GLY A 557 2.86 -14.53 25.77
C GLY A 557 1.38 -14.83 26.04
N VAL A 558 0.96 -16.12 26.01
CA VAL A 558 -0.41 -16.52 26.35
C VAL A 558 -0.75 -16.19 27.81
N ALA A 559 0.21 -16.40 28.72
CA ALA A 559 0.04 -16.08 30.14
C ALA A 559 -0.17 -14.57 30.35
N GLU A 560 0.65 -13.75 29.72
CA GLU A 560 0.55 -12.27 29.81
C GLU A 560 -0.78 -11.77 29.24
N CYS A 561 -1.24 -12.32 28.11
CA CYS A 561 -2.56 -11.99 27.56
C CYS A 561 -3.68 -12.41 28.52
N SER A 562 -3.61 -13.59 29.13
CA SER A 562 -4.60 -14.04 30.11
C SER A 562 -4.65 -13.11 31.32
N ARG A 563 -3.49 -12.67 31.80
CA ARG A 563 -3.38 -11.70 32.90
C ARG A 563 -4.02 -10.35 32.52
N ALA A 564 -3.73 -9.86 31.34
CA ALA A 564 -4.26 -8.57 30.87
C ALA A 564 -5.78 -8.61 30.64
N LEU A 565 -6.32 -9.76 30.26
CA LEU A 565 -7.77 -10.02 30.13
C LEU A 565 -8.47 -10.25 31.48
N GLY A 566 -7.76 -10.20 32.61
CA GLY A 566 -8.34 -10.35 33.94
C GLY A 566 -8.61 -11.80 34.36
N ASP A 567 -7.94 -12.78 33.75
CA ASP A 567 -8.00 -14.20 34.13
C ASP A 567 -6.69 -14.65 34.79
N PRO A 568 -6.50 -14.36 36.09
CA PRO A 568 -5.29 -14.72 36.81
C PRO A 568 -5.12 -16.24 37.02
N VAL A 569 -6.20 -17.00 36.92
CA VAL A 569 -6.15 -18.46 37.07
C VAL A 569 -5.45 -19.08 35.87
N ARG A 570 -5.92 -18.74 34.66
CA ARG A 570 -5.27 -19.18 33.42
C ARG A 570 -3.86 -18.64 33.30
N ALA A 571 -3.63 -17.37 33.69
CA ALA A 571 -2.30 -16.77 33.67
C ALA A 571 -1.30 -17.58 34.51
N ALA A 572 -1.66 -17.98 35.76
CA ALA A 572 -0.81 -18.79 36.63
C ALA A 572 -0.49 -20.18 36.02
N ASP A 573 -1.47 -20.84 35.40
CA ASP A 573 -1.25 -22.14 34.74
C ASP A 573 -0.27 -22.03 33.57
N TRP A 574 -0.44 -21.02 32.70
CA TRP A 574 0.45 -20.79 31.56
C TRP A 574 1.86 -20.36 32.00
N TYR A 575 2.00 -19.47 33.01
CA TYR A 575 3.29 -19.15 33.60
C TYR A 575 3.99 -20.34 34.19
N GLY A 576 3.26 -21.23 34.90
CA GLY A 576 3.81 -22.47 35.44
C GLY A 576 4.40 -23.39 34.38
N ARG A 577 3.69 -23.55 33.25
CA ARG A 577 4.19 -24.32 32.09
C ARG A 577 5.43 -23.69 31.47
N ALA A 578 5.43 -22.36 31.30
CA ALA A 578 6.60 -21.61 30.80
C ALA A 578 7.80 -21.75 31.75
N LEU A 579 7.55 -21.67 33.06
CA LEU A 579 8.56 -21.81 34.11
C LEU A 579 9.24 -23.18 34.05
N ALA A 580 8.46 -24.28 33.97
CA ALA A 580 9.01 -25.61 33.87
C ALA A 580 9.96 -25.76 32.67
N LEU A 581 9.56 -25.19 31.53
CA LEU A 581 10.38 -25.24 30.31
C LEU A 581 11.64 -24.36 30.41
N ARG A 582 11.57 -23.16 31.05
CA ARG A 582 12.75 -22.30 31.25
C ARG A 582 13.73 -22.92 32.24
N GLN A 583 13.22 -23.64 33.24
CA GLN A 583 14.06 -24.39 34.18
C GLN A 583 14.83 -25.51 33.48
N SER A 584 14.17 -26.30 32.60
CA SER A 584 14.86 -27.32 31.79
C SER A 584 15.92 -26.76 30.87
N LEU A 585 15.72 -25.54 30.37
CA LEU A 585 16.68 -24.80 29.53
C LEU A 585 17.81 -24.15 30.33
N GLY A 586 17.75 -24.10 31.66
CA GLY A 586 18.73 -23.41 32.50
C GLY A 586 18.69 -21.89 32.43
N ASP A 587 17.59 -21.31 31.96
CA ASP A 587 17.41 -19.85 31.85
C ASP A 587 16.97 -19.27 33.21
N HIS A 588 17.92 -19.13 34.11
CA HIS A 588 17.65 -18.66 35.47
C HIS A 588 17.12 -17.21 35.53
N ALA A 589 17.43 -16.38 34.55
CA ALA A 589 16.90 -15.03 34.51
C ALA A 589 15.40 -15.02 34.19
N ALA A 590 14.98 -15.82 33.20
CA ALA A 590 13.56 -16.01 32.90
C ALA A 590 12.84 -16.76 34.05
N GLU A 591 13.48 -17.75 34.68
CA GLU A 591 12.95 -18.46 35.86
C GLU A 591 12.55 -17.47 36.95
N ALA A 592 13.45 -16.55 37.35
CA ALA A 592 13.16 -15.58 38.39
C ALA A 592 12.01 -14.64 38.02
N ARG A 593 11.96 -14.20 36.75
CA ARG A 593 10.89 -13.35 36.24
C ARG A 593 9.54 -14.06 36.25
N LEU A 594 9.49 -15.31 35.80
CA LEU A 594 8.28 -16.11 35.75
C LEU A 594 7.74 -16.47 37.14
N LEU A 595 8.61 -16.81 38.08
CA LEU A 595 8.21 -17.00 39.48
C LEU A 595 7.53 -15.76 40.05
N ALA A 596 8.08 -14.56 39.77
CA ALA A 596 7.47 -13.30 40.17
C ALA A 596 6.09 -13.08 39.53
N ARG A 597 5.95 -13.37 38.22
CA ARG A 597 4.66 -13.25 37.52
C ARG A 597 3.63 -14.25 38.00
N THR A 598 4.03 -15.49 38.33
CA THR A 598 3.16 -16.48 38.93
C THR A 598 2.68 -16.02 40.29
N ALA A 599 3.58 -15.47 41.11
CA ALA A 599 3.23 -14.90 42.41
C ALA A 599 2.24 -13.75 42.31
N GLU A 600 2.42 -12.84 41.34
CA GLU A 600 1.45 -11.76 41.05
C GLU A 600 0.07 -12.34 40.68
N ALA A 601 0.03 -13.38 39.86
CA ALA A 601 -1.20 -14.04 39.47
C ALA A 601 -1.88 -14.77 40.67
N HIS A 602 -1.12 -15.40 41.57
CA HIS A 602 -1.65 -15.99 42.78
C HIS A 602 -2.13 -14.94 43.78
N THR A 603 -1.44 -13.78 43.86
CA THR A 603 -1.89 -12.67 44.69
C THR A 603 -3.26 -12.16 44.21
N ALA A 604 -3.46 -12.02 42.90
CA ALA A 604 -4.76 -11.64 42.33
C ALA A 604 -5.87 -12.67 42.60
N GLN A 605 -5.52 -13.92 42.80
CA GLN A 605 -6.43 -15.01 43.21
C GLN A 605 -6.64 -15.10 44.72
N ARG A 606 -6.01 -14.22 45.53
CA ARG A 606 -5.96 -14.29 47.00
C ARG A 606 -5.26 -15.52 47.57
N ARG A 607 -4.43 -16.18 46.77
CA ARG A 607 -3.61 -17.33 47.15
C ARG A 607 -2.28 -16.86 47.72
N PHE A 608 -2.33 -16.19 48.86
CA PHE A 608 -1.19 -15.44 49.39
C PHE A 608 -0.01 -16.31 49.84
N GLU A 609 -0.29 -17.55 50.35
CA GLU A 609 0.76 -18.45 50.75
C GLU A 609 1.58 -18.98 49.58
N GLU A 610 0.92 -19.26 48.47
CA GLU A 610 1.60 -19.63 47.21
C GLU A 610 2.40 -18.47 46.67
N ALA A 611 1.82 -17.27 46.63
CA ALA A 611 2.50 -16.06 46.17
C ALA A 611 3.78 -15.78 47.00
N ASP A 612 3.72 -15.90 48.33
CA ASP A 612 4.90 -15.70 49.19
C ASP A 612 6.02 -16.71 48.88
N ARG A 613 5.64 -17.99 48.69
CA ARG A 613 6.61 -19.05 48.35
C ARG A 613 7.33 -18.77 47.05
N GLU A 614 6.60 -18.36 46.03
CA GLU A 614 7.13 -18.06 44.70
C GLU A 614 8.00 -16.80 44.67
N TYR A 615 7.58 -15.73 45.34
CA TYR A 615 8.44 -14.55 45.49
C TYR A 615 9.76 -14.83 46.19
N ARG A 616 9.72 -15.69 47.25
CA ARG A 616 10.95 -16.13 47.94
C ARG A 616 11.82 -16.99 47.02
N ALA A 617 11.23 -17.88 46.24
CA ALA A 617 11.95 -18.68 45.26
C ALA A 617 12.61 -17.78 44.19
N ALA A 618 11.88 -16.83 43.66
CA ALA A 618 12.42 -15.84 42.71
C ALA A 618 13.61 -15.03 43.32
N GLN A 619 13.46 -14.60 44.59
CA GLN A 619 14.52 -13.91 45.31
C GLN A 619 15.78 -14.75 45.49
N ALA A 620 15.61 -16.08 45.75
CA ALA A 620 16.74 -16.99 45.84
C ALA A 620 17.47 -17.18 44.52
N VAL A 621 16.75 -17.22 43.39
CA VAL A 621 17.35 -17.30 42.07
C VAL A 621 18.13 -16.00 41.75
N LEU A 622 17.54 -14.82 41.99
CA LEU A 622 18.21 -13.54 41.74
C LEU A 622 19.44 -13.34 42.63
N ARG A 623 19.43 -13.89 43.85
CA ARG A 623 20.63 -13.89 44.71
C ARG A 623 21.78 -14.67 44.09
N ARG A 624 21.48 -15.84 43.48
CA ARG A 624 22.50 -16.66 42.79
C ARG A 624 23.04 -15.95 41.54
N LEU A 625 22.22 -15.15 40.87
CA LEU A 625 22.58 -14.36 39.69
C LEU A 625 23.32 -13.06 40.04
N GLY A 626 23.34 -12.65 41.31
CA GLY A 626 23.95 -11.36 41.72
C GLY A 626 23.13 -10.14 41.31
N ASP A 627 21.86 -10.29 40.96
CA ASP A 627 20.95 -9.20 40.54
C ASP A 627 20.36 -8.49 41.76
N GLU A 628 21.08 -7.49 42.25
CA GLU A 628 20.68 -6.68 43.40
C GLU A 628 19.44 -5.81 43.11
N ARG A 629 19.28 -5.32 41.86
CA ARG A 629 18.09 -4.52 41.46
C ARG A 629 16.83 -5.36 41.43
N GLY A 630 16.89 -6.53 40.83
CA GLY A 630 15.78 -7.48 40.82
C GLY A 630 15.39 -7.92 42.22
N ARG A 631 16.37 -8.15 43.10
CA ARG A 631 16.12 -8.48 44.53
C ARG A 631 15.41 -7.37 45.27
N ALA A 632 15.82 -6.13 45.10
CA ALA A 632 15.18 -4.98 45.74
C ALA A 632 13.71 -4.81 45.27
N ALA A 633 13.45 -4.99 43.96
CA ALA A 633 12.10 -4.95 43.42
C ALA A 633 11.19 -6.04 43.98
N LEU A 634 11.70 -7.27 44.14
CA LEU A 634 10.96 -8.38 44.75
C LEU A 634 10.76 -8.20 46.25
N ALA A 635 11.69 -7.60 46.96
CA ALA A 635 11.50 -7.27 48.39
C ALA A 635 10.32 -6.31 48.58
N ALA A 636 10.25 -5.25 47.72
CA ALA A 636 9.10 -4.34 47.73
C ALA A 636 7.78 -5.02 47.35
N ALA A 637 7.80 -6.03 46.47
CA ALA A 637 6.60 -6.82 46.12
C ALA A 637 6.14 -7.68 47.32
N LEU A 638 7.09 -8.30 48.04
CA LEU A 638 6.79 -9.06 49.26
C LEU A 638 6.22 -8.20 50.38
N GLU A 639 6.70 -6.96 50.55
CA GLU A 639 6.13 -6.05 51.55
C GLU A 639 4.69 -5.66 51.17
N ARG A 640 4.41 -5.36 49.94
CA ARG A 640 3.03 -5.10 49.45
C ARG A 640 2.13 -6.31 49.65
N LEU A 641 2.61 -7.51 49.43
CA LEU A 641 1.86 -8.75 49.69
C LEU A 641 1.50 -8.88 51.18
N ARG A 642 2.42 -8.58 52.09
CA ARG A 642 2.18 -8.60 53.54
C ARG A 642 1.13 -7.58 53.97
N GLU A 643 1.24 -6.34 53.47
CA GLU A 643 0.25 -5.29 53.70
C GLU A 643 -1.16 -5.73 53.24
N GLN A 644 -1.27 -6.38 52.07
CA GLN A 644 -2.55 -6.91 51.58
C GLN A 644 -3.11 -8.01 52.48
N VAL A 645 -2.28 -8.93 52.95
CA VAL A 645 -2.67 -10.02 53.87
C VAL A 645 -3.14 -9.46 55.21
N GLU A 646 -2.43 -8.46 55.76
CA GLU A 646 -2.82 -7.81 57.01
C GLU A 646 -4.15 -7.06 56.85
N GLY A 647 -4.30 -6.24 55.80
CA GLY A 647 -5.57 -5.55 55.54
C GLY A 647 -6.76 -6.45 55.32
N GLU A 648 -6.54 -7.65 54.78
CA GLU A 648 -7.61 -8.64 54.60
C GLU A 648 -7.96 -9.33 55.92
N ARG A 649 -6.97 -9.63 56.76
CA ARG A 649 -7.19 -10.17 58.13
C ARG A 649 -7.99 -9.15 58.97
N GLU A 650 -7.65 -7.88 58.90
CA GLU A 650 -8.39 -6.83 59.62
C GLU A 650 -9.85 -6.72 59.16
N ARG A 651 -10.12 -6.84 57.86
CA ARG A 651 -11.51 -6.86 57.34
C ARG A 651 -12.30 -8.05 57.84
N LEU A 652 -11.70 -9.24 57.78
CA LEU A 652 -12.35 -10.49 58.27
C LEU A 652 -12.57 -10.49 59.80
N THR A 653 -11.79 -9.67 60.54
CA THR A 653 -11.98 -9.54 62.01
C THR A 653 -12.97 -8.43 62.36
N SER A 654 -13.28 -7.54 61.40
CA SER A 654 -14.24 -6.43 61.59
C SER A 654 -15.65 -6.75 61.10
N GLU A 655 -15.83 -7.84 60.33
CA GLU A 655 -17.11 -8.44 59.95
C GLU A 655 -17.52 -9.50 61.00
#